data_0584f59dd34aa4c26666b890d90f0842
#
_entry.id   0584f59dd34aa4c26666b890d90f0842
#
_cell.length_a   1.000
_cell.length_b   1.000
_cell.length_c   1.000
_cell.angle_alpha   90.00
_cell.angle_beta   90.00
_cell.angle_gamma   90.00
#
_symmetry.space_group_name_H-M   'P 1'
#
loop_
_entity.id
_entity.type
_entity.pdbx_description
1 polymer ?
#
loop_
_entity_poly.entity_id
_entity_poly.type
_entity_poly.pdbx_seq_one_letter_code
_entity_poly.pdbx_strand_id
1 'polypeptide(L)'
;MNHIKTLAACAALLLPTWALGQIEQGGTPLHWGEPIQETVVWETFGALDLAKLAEEDKVTATMKDAPWRFGIEHEVDFNLNNSGSWSEEDGLRVWRLGVKGEGATSLSFYLEEFQVPKGGELFMYNADRTEFKGAFNHLSVKEWGGLALSLMEGDQVILEYREPAGLNNPGQIAISQVVQGYRSLLQREAELDAAKSAAGPFGNSGACNINVNCPEGADWQVEKKAVALIVNGGFAACTGSLVNNTANDGTPYFLTANHCLGNPNTWTYYFNHESSTCSGSTGPTNNSISGGALLVADGGADVALIELSSTPPSSWDVEYAGWDASGATPENATGIHHPSGDVKKICFEEDSPYTSSTGGAAVWWIDAWELGVTEPGSSGSPLFDQNHRIIGQLYGGAAACSGSVNNGAYDFYGRFNVSWGLGVSQYLDPTNSGTTVLDGYPTGFNTDEGCTDPTACNYSPLAIFDDGSCAENDACGVCGGDNSSCGGCTNPQACNYDAGAVVDDGSCVLSGVALTFTLLTDNYPGETTWSVTDDAGSTVMEGGPYNGNQTTYTAEACVATGCYTLTVNDSYGDGLQYSGVVGNYTLVDGDGNVLAQMVDGGNFGSQAVTDFCVEAGSDVPGCIDSTACNYDAEATSDDGSCEYGQTYYLDSDGDGYGSVESGVSCNGVLPGNASFQSGDCNDANSTMYPGAPGTAVGIDNDCSGTLDADEEEVVCPEDVNGDGAISVADILAVLAEFGCTSSCESDVDGDGNVIVSDVLALLAAFGQDC
;
A
#
# COMPACT_ATOMS: atom_id res chain seq x y z
N MET A 1 -16.69 59.47 21.99
CA MET A 1 -15.46 58.97 21.37
C MET A 1 -15.41 57.50 21.68
N ASN A 2 -15.93 56.71 20.76
CA ASN A 2 -16.01 55.23 20.92
C ASN A 2 -14.88 54.58 20.18
N HIS A 3 -14.03 53.86 20.91
CA HIS A 3 -13.08 52.92 20.33
C HIS A 3 -13.72 51.52 20.27
N ILE A 4 -14.07 51.11 19.06
CA ILE A 4 -14.47 49.76 18.75
C ILE A 4 -13.16 48.92 18.61
N LYS A 5 -12.96 47.98 19.52
CA LYS A 5 -11.93 46.94 19.39
C LYS A 5 -12.50 45.79 18.53
N THR A 6 -11.95 45.64 17.35
CA THR A 6 -12.22 44.51 16.46
C THR A 6 -11.50 43.27 17.01
N LEU A 7 -12.24 42.29 17.54
CA LEU A 7 -11.73 40.96 17.80
C LEU A 7 -11.66 40.23 16.45
N ALA A 8 -10.46 39.93 16.01
CA ALA A 8 -10.23 38.92 14.95
C ALA A 8 -10.41 37.55 15.57
N ALA A 9 -11.52 36.89 15.25
CA ALA A 9 -11.72 35.47 15.52
C ALA A 9 -10.89 34.68 14.49
N CYS A 10 -9.82 34.03 14.92
CA CYS A 10 -9.21 32.92 14.16
C CYS A 10 -10.20 31.78 14.18
N ALA A 11 -10.99 31.65 13.12
CA ALA A 11 -11.66 30.39 12.81
C ALA A 11 -10.58 29.42 12.31
N ALA A 12 -10.17 28.47 13.15
CA ALA A 12 -9.48 27.27 12.70
C ALA A 12 -10.45 26.54 11.77
N LEU A 13 -10.19 26.60 10.48
CA LEU A 13 -10.79 25.72 9.49
C LEU A 13 -10.31 24.30 9.83
N LEU A 14 -11.16 23.55 10.54
CA LEU A 14 -11.12 22.11 10.51
C LEU A 14 -11.46 21.71 9.07
N LEU A 15 -10.42 21.53 8.26
CA LEU A 15 -10.55 20.83 6.99
C LEU A 15 -11.01 19.42 7.34
N PRO A 16 -12.12 18.92 6.82
CA PRO A 16 -12.45 17.51 6.97
C PRO A 16 -11.30 16.72 6.36
N THR A 17 -10.74 15.80 7.13
CA THR A 17 -9.84 14.76 6.62
C THR A 17 -10.70 13.90 5.70
N TRP A 18 -10.58 14.12 4.41
CA TRP A 18 -11.24 13.33 3.38
C TRP A 18 -10.65 11.91 3.46
N ALA A 19 -11.50 10.94 3.79
CA ALA A 19 -11.13 9.55 3.67
C ALA A 19 -10.93 9.25 2.17
N LEU A 20 -9.71 8.93 1.77
CA LEU A 20 -9.38 8.61 0.39
C LEU A 20 -9.99 7.25 0.04
N GLY A 21 -10.84 7.23 -0.97
CA GLY A 21 -11.40 6.00 -1.55
C GLY A 21 -10.38 5.33 -2.45
N GLN A 22 -10.60 4.18 -3.02
CA GLN A 22 -9.69 3.43 -3.91
C GLN A 22 -8.23 3.94 -3.84
N ILE A 23 -7.16 3.19 -3.78
CA ILE A 23 -5.80 3.72 -3.50
C ILE A 23 -5.47 4.87 -4.46
N GLU A 24 -5.64 6.07 -3.98
CA GLU A 24 -5.51 7.34 -4.69
C GLU A 24 -4.17 7.98 -4.34
N GLN A 25 -3.62 8.71 -5.29
CA GLN A 25 -2.31 9.35 -5.12
C GLN A 25 -2.42 10.80 -4.60
N GLY A 26 -3.60 11.16 -4.07
CA GLY A 26 -3.88 12.51 -3.55
C GLY A 26 -4.17 13.54 -4.63
N GLY A 27 -4.33 14.81 -4.23
CA GLY A 27 -4.71 15.89 -5.14
C GLY A 27 -6.22 16.14 -5.17
N THR A 28 -6.65 17.14 -5.96
CA THR A 28 -8.05 17.50 -6.15
C THR A 28 -8.33 17.81 -7.62
N PRO A 29 -9.55 17.58 -8.13
CA PRO A 29 -9.95 18.06 -9.47
C PRO A 29 -9.72 19.58 -9.61
N LEU A 30 -9.52 20.05 -10.85
CA LEU A 30 -9.31 21.47 -11.09
C LEU A 30 -10.49 22.31 -10.60
N HIS A 31 -10.19 23.45 -9.98
CA HIS A 31 -11.18 24.38 -9.44
C HIS A 31 -12.24 23.69 -8.57
N TRP A 32 -11.80 22.71 -7.73
CA TRP A 32 -12.71 22.01 -6.82
C TRP A 32 -13.39 22.98 -5.87
N GLY A 33 -14.72 22.89 -5.76
CA GLY A 33 -15.55 23.83 -4.99
C GLY A 33 -16.07 25.02 -5.79
N GLU A 34 -15.62 25.19 -7.06
CA GLU A 34 -16.15 26.21 -7.98
C GLU A 34 -17.00 25.54 -9.07
N PRO A 35 -18.01 26.23 -9.63
CA PRO A 35 -18.75 25.72 -10.77
C PRO A 35 -17.84 25.52 -11.99
N ILE A 36 -18.02 24.44 -12.73
CA ILE A 36 -17.33 24.23 -14.01
C ILE A 36 -17.81 25.31 -14.98
N GLN A 37 -16.86 26.13 -15.47
CA GLN A 37 -17.17 27.25 -16.41
C GLN A 37 -17.27 26.76 -17.86
N GLU A 38 -16.71 25.59 -18.16
CA GLU A 38 -16.67 25.03 -19.50
C GLU A 38 -17.84 24.06 -19.75
N THR A 39 -18.17 23.87 -21.03
CA THR A 39 -19.22 22.95 -21.42
C THR A 39 -18.70 21.52 -21.38
N VAL A 40 -19.21 20.71 -20.45
CA VAL A 40 -18.95 19.26 -20.40
C VAL A 40 -19.78 18.58 -21.50
N VAL A 41 -19.15 17.72 -22.28
CA VAL A 41 -19.85 16.84 -23.25
C VAL A 41 -20.37 15.63 -22.50
N TRP A 42 -21.66 15.33 -22.67
CA TRP A 42 -22.34 14.26 -21.96
C TRP A 42 -22.69 13.09 -22.87
N GLU A 43 -22.27 11.89 -22.46
CA GLU A 43 -22.81 10.62 -22.96
C GLU A 43 -23.96 10.18 -22.05
N THR A 44 -25.08 9.72 -22.64
CA THR A 44 -26.31 9.48 -21.86
C THR A 44 -26.87 8.10 -22.14
N PHE A 45 -27.12 7.34 -21.09
CA PHE A 45 -27.86 6.08 -21.11
C PHE A 45 -29.29 6.33 -20.61
N GLY A 46 -30.28 5.75 -21.32
CA GLY A 46 -31.69 5.88 -20.94
C GLY A 46 -32.03 5.17 -19.63
N ALA A 47 -33.20 5.48 -19.11
CA ALA A 47 -33.72 4.83 -17.91
C ALA A 47 -33.89 3.31 -18.12
N LEU A 48 -33.50 2.55 -17.08
CA LEU A 48 -33.65 1.09 -17.08
C LEU A 48 -35.10 0.66 -16.81
N ASP A 49 -35.54 -0.44 -17.40
CA ASP A 49 -36.84 -1.05 -17.09
C ASP A 49 -36.76 -1.84 -15.77
N LEU A 50 -36.96 -1.12 -14.67
CA LEU A 50 -36.87 -1.67 -13.32
C LEU A 50 -37.85 -2.84 -13.07
N ALA A 51 -39.03 -2.81 -13.72
CA ALA A 51 -40.02 -3.90 -13.57
C ALA A 51 -39.53 -5.20 -14.22
N LYS A 52 -38.91 -5.09 -15.41
CA LYS A 52 -38.29 -6.22 -16.10
C LYS A 52 -37.10 -6.76 -15.31
N LEU A 53 -36.20 -5.87 -14.84
CA LEU A 53 -35.03 -6.26 -14.05
C LEU A 53 -35.44 -6.97 -12.75
N ALA A 54 -36.43 -6.46 -12.03
CA ALA A 54 -36.96 -7.09 -10.83
C ALA A 54 -37.53 -8.50 -11.07
N GLU A 55 -38.13 -8.76 -12.24
CA GLU A 55 -38.62 -10.08 -12.61
C GLU A 55 -37.47 -11.05 -12.95
N GLU A 56 -36.47 -10.57 -13.68
CA GLU A 56 -35.26 -11.32 -13.98
C GLU A 56 -34.50 -11.71 -12.71
N ASP A 57 -34.32 -10.76 -11.77
CA ASP A 57 -33.59 -10.96 -10.54
C ASP A 57 -34.26 -11.97 -9.60
N LYS A 58 -35.57 -12.15 -9.66
CA LYS A 58 -36.27 -13.18 -8.88
C LYS A 58 -35.76 -14.59 -9.18
N VAL A 59 -35.34 -14.85 -10.42
CA VAL A 59 -34.83 -16.17 -10.81
C VAL A 59 -33.53 -16.48 -10.09
N THR A 60 -32.63 -15.49 -9.95
CA THR A 60 -31.32 -15.66 -9.33
C THR A 60 -31.33 -15.42 -7.82
N ALA A 61 -32.36 -14.76 -7.28
CA ALA A 61 -32.42 -14.38 -5.85
C ALA A 61 -32.35 -15.55 -4.85
N THR A 62 -32.63 -16.78 -5.31
CA THR A 62 -32.57 -18.01 -4.48
C THR A 62 -31.36 -18.90 -4.80
N MET A 63 -30.50 -18.48 -5.73
CA MET A 63 -29.33 -19.25 -6.18
C MET A 63 -28.08 -18.66 -5.52
N LYS A 64 -27.46 -19.36 -4.57
CA LYS A 64 -26.25 -18.89 -3.88
C LYS A 64 -25.04 -18.72 -4.79
N ASP A 65 -24.94 -19.55 -5.80
CA ASP A 65 -23.90 -19.51 -6.84
C ASP A 65 -24.13 -18.42 -7.90
N ALA A 66 -25.28 -17.70 -7.85
CA ALA A 66 -25.54 -16.58 -8.74
C ALA A 66 -25.15 -15.26 -8.06
N PRO A 67 -24.33 -14.41 -8.70
CA PRO A 67 -23.93 -13.12 -8.14
C PRO A 67 -25.15 -12.19 -8.03
N TRP A 68 -25.19 -11.37 -6.97
CA TRP A 68 -26.23 -10.38 -6.76
C TRP A 68 -26.04 -9.20 -7.71
N ARG A 69 -26.98 -9.02 -8.65
CA ARG A 69 -26.93 -7.95 -9.66
C ARG A 69 -27.45 -6.64 -9.09
N PHE A 70 -26.67 -5.57 -9.16
CA PHE A 70 -27.09 -4.22 -8.77
C PHE A 70 -27.09 -3.23 -9.94
N GLY A 71 -26.44 -3.55 -11.04
CA GLY A 71 -26.30 -2.66 -12.19
C GLY A 71 -26.34 -3.39 -13.52
N ILE A 72 -26.49 -2.62 -14.57
CA ILE A 72 -26.42 -3.06 -15.97
C ILE A 72 -25.14 -2.52 -16.59
N GLU A 73 -24.41 -3.42 -17.24
CA GLU A 73 -23.19 -3.10 -17.96
C GLU A 73 -23.52 -2.62 -19.37
N HIS A 74 -22.96 -1.49 -19.75
CA HIS A 74 -23.00 -0.95 -21.11
C HIS A 74 -21.59 -1.05 -21.69
N GLU A 75 -21.44 -1.82 -22.78
CA GLU A 75 -20.22 -1.81 -23.59
C GLU A 75 -20.14 -0.49 -24.34
N VAL A 76 -19.00 0.18 -24.25
CA VAL A 76 -18.74 1.49 -24.86
C VAL A 76 -17.34 1.54 -25.49
N ASP A 77 -17.10 2.54 -26.31
CA ASP A 77 -15.77 2.89 -26.82
C ASP A 77 -15.58 4.40 -26.59
N PHE A 78 -15.34 4.79 -25.34
CA PHE A 78 -15.05 6.18 -25.01
C PHE A 78 -13.54 6.34 -24.76
N ASN A 79 -12.92 7.30 -25.42
CA ASN A 79 -11.51 7.54 -25.24
C ASN A 79 -11.17 9.04 -25.43
N LEU A 80 -9.93 9.40 -25.13
CA LEU A 80 -9.44 10.79 -25.19
C LEU A 80 -9.54 11.45 -26.57
N ASN A 81 -9.84 10.68 -27.64
CA ASN A 81 -9.90 11.16 -29.03
C ASN A 81 -11.30 11.24 -29.60
N ASN A 82 -12.24 10.41 -29.10
CA ASN A 82 -13.58 10.30 -29.70
C ASN A 82 -14.71 10.78 -28.78
N SER A 83 -14.45 10.98 -27.49
CA SER A 83 -15.45 11.34 -26.48
C SER A 83 -14.96 12.49 -25.61
N GLY A 84 -15.89 13.20 -24.96
CA GLY A 84 -15.55 14.34 -24.11
C GLY A 84 -15.00 15.55 -24.89
N SER A 85 -14.36 16.47 -24.18
CA SER A 85 -13.75 17.66 -24.75
C SER A 85 -12.46 18.02 -24.06
N TRP A 86 -11.52 18.57 -24.85
CA TRP A 86 -10.27 19.09 -24.35
C TRP A 86 -10.32 20.61 -24.20
N SER A 87 -9.72 21.11 -23.09
CA SER A 87 -9.42 22.52 -22.86
C SER A 87 -7.95 22.72 -22.47
N GLU A 88 -7.50 23.96 -22.41
CA GLU A 88 -6.23 24.33 -21.80
C GLU A 88 -6.51 25.24 -20.61
N GLU A 89 -6.12 24.80 -19.42
CA GLU A 89 -6.34 25.48 -18.16
C GLU A 89 -5.05 25.46 -17.33
N ASP A 90 -4.60 26.61 -16.85
CA ASP A 90 -3.41 26.77 -15.99
C ASP A 90 -2.12 26.08 -16.50
N GLY A 91 -1.97 26.01 -17.84
CA GLY A 91 -0.82 25.36 -18.50
C GLY A 91 -0.94 23.84 -18.62
N LEU A 92 -2.06 23.26 -18.26
CA LEU A 92 -2.41 21.86 -18.43
C LEU A 92 -3.37 21.69 -19.61
N ARG A 93 -3.29 20.53 -20.27
CA ARG A 93 -4.35 20.03 -21.14
C ARG A 93 -5.34 19.27 -20.23
N VAL A 94 -6.61 19.61 -20.33
CA VAL A 94 -7.66 19.04 -19.50
C VAL A 94 -8.72 18.43 -20.39
N TRP A 95 -9.00 17.16 -20.21
CA TRP A 95 -10.09 16.45 -20.87
C TRP A 95 -11.21 16.17 -19.87
N ARG A 96 -12.45 16.46 -20.28
CA ARG A 96 -13.64 16.14 -19.48
C ARG A 96 -14.68 15.38 -20.28
N LEU A 97 -15.20 14.31 -19.69
CA LEU A 97 -16.32 13.54 -20.19
C LEU A 97 -17.38 13.42 -19.09
N GLY A 98 -18.58 13.91 -19.35
CA GLY A 98 -19.75 13.65 -18.52
C GLY A 98 -20.43 12.35 -18.95
N VAL A 99 -20.80 11.52 -17.98
CA VAL A 99 -21.61 10.32 -18.22
C VAL A 99 -22.88 10.40 -17.36
N LYS A 100 -24.03 10.21 -17.99
CA LYS A 100 -25.32 10.19 -17.33
C LYS A 100 -26.04 8.88 -17.57
N GLY A 101 -26.43 8.18 -16.49
CA GLY A 101 -27.35 7.06 -16.53
C GLY A 101 -28.70 7.51 -15.95
N GLU A 102 -29.73 7.66 -16.79
CA GLU A 102 -31.01 8.19 -16.31
C GLU A 102 -31.62 7.32 -15.20
N GLY A 103 -31.78 7.90 -14.00
CA GLY A 103 -32.31 7.22 -12.82
C GLY A 103 -31.33 6.20 -12.19
N ALA A 104 -30.04 6.28 -12.52
CA ALA A 104 -29.02 5.45 -11.88
C ALA A 104 -28.87 5.79 -10.39
N THR A 105 -28.63 4.77 -9.57
CA THR A 105 -28.24 4.94 -8.17
C THR A 105 -26.73 5.17 -8.01
N SER A 106 -25.96 4.65 -8.96
CA SER A 106 -24.52 4.78 -9.04
C SER A 106 -24.00 4.58 -10.46
N LEU A 107 -22.80 5.06 -10.75
CA LEU A 107 -22.04 4.77 -11.97
C LEU A 107 -20.64 4.26 -11.58
N SER A 108 -20.11 3.30 -12.35
CA SER A 108 -18.71 2.88 -12.29
C SER A 108 -18.18 2.59 -13.69
N PHE A 109 -16.87 2.51 -13.85
CA PHE A 109 -16.21 2.45 -15.14
C PHE A 109 -15.13 1.38 -15.14
N TYR A 110 -14.96 0.69 -16.26
CA TYR A 110 -13.75 -0.06 -16.54
C TYR A 110 -13.02 0.57 -17.72
N LEU A 111 -11.77 0.95 -17.45
CA LEU A 111 -10.82 1.45 -18.43
C LEU A 111 -10.01 0.26 -18.91
N GLU A 112 -10.17 -0.13 -20.16
CA GLU A 112 -9.36 -1.21 -20.75
C GLU A 112 -7.94 -0.75 -21.09
N GLU A 113 -7.76 0.57 -21.28
CA GLU A 113 -6.46 1.20 -21.44
C GLU A 113 -6.34 2.37 -20.44
N PHE A 114 -5.33 2.31 -19.61
CA PHE A 114 -4.98 3.36 -18.66
C PHE A 114 -3.46 3.52 -18.61
N GLN A 115 -2.94 4.40 -19.46
CA GLN A 115 -1.53 4.74 -19.55
C GLN A 115 -1.37 6.23 -19.31
N VAL A 116 -0.94 6.61 -18.13
CA VAL A 116 -0.86 8.01 -17.69
C VAL A 116 0.61 8.38 -17.46
N PRO A 117 1.14 9.40 -18.16
CA PRO A 117 2.52 9.84 -17.99
C PRO A 117 2.72 10.52 -16.63
N LYS A 118 3.98 10.65 -16.22
CA LYS A 118 4.31 11.40 -15.00
C LYS A 118 3.80 12.85 -15.11
N GLY A 119 3.03 13.28 -14.11
CA GLY A 119 2.34 14.57 -14.09
C GLY A 119 0.96 14.56 -14.74
N GLY A 120 0.52 13.42 -15.29
CA GLY A 120 -0.87 13.21 -15.69
C GLY A 120 -1.70 12.67 -14.52
N GLU A 121 -2.98 13.06 -14.43
CA GLU A 121 -3.88 12.69 -13.34
C GLU A 121 -5.32 12.55 -13.86
N LEU A 122 -5.97 11.47 -13.46
CA LEU A 122 -7.40 11.23 -13.71
C LEU A 122 -8.17 11.36 -12.41
N PHE A 123 -9.29 12.08 -12.45
CA PHE A 123 -10.28 12.19 -11.39
C PHE A 123 -11.64 11.73 -11.90
N MET A 124 -12.46 11.23 -10.99
CA MET A 124 -13.86 10.93 -11.18
C MET A 124 -14.67 11.64 -10.10
N TYR A 125 -15.72 12.37 -10.46
CA TYR A 125 -16.53 13.08 -9.47
C TYR A 125 -18.00 13.20 -9.92
N ASN A 126 -18.90 13.35 -8.94
CA ASN A 126 -20.31 13.58 -9.19
C ASN A 126 -20.55 15.01 -9.74
N ALA A 127 -21.64 15.20 -10.49
CA ALA A 127 -21.91 16.46 -11.20
C ALA A 127 -22.13 17.65 -10.24
N ASP A 128 -22.60 17.42 -9.01
CA ASP A 128 -22.78 18.46 -7.98
C ASP A 128 -21.48 18.78 -7.23
N ARG A 129 -20.38 18.07 -7.53
CA ARG A 129 -19.02 18.27 -6.99
C ARG A 129 -18.95 18.18 -5.47
N THR A 130 -19.69 17.25 -4.90
CA THR A 130 -19.68 16.96 -3.45
C THR A 130 -18.75 15.81 -3.11
N GLU A 131 -18.46 14.93 -4.09
CA GLU A 131 -17.60 13.76 -3.93
C GLU A 131 -16.71 13.59 -5.16
N PHE A 132 -15.45 13.20 -4.95
CA PHE A 132 -14.54 12.82 -6.01
C PHE A 132 -13.68 11.61 -5.60
N LYS A 133 -13.10 10.95 -6.60
CA LYS A 133 -12.10 9.88 -6.48
C LYS A 133 -10.92 10.18 -7.39
N GLY A 134 -9.70 9.81 -6.94
CA GLY A 134 -8.45 10.14 -7.63
C GLY A 134 -7.56 11.03 -6.73
N ALA A 135 -6.41 11.49 -7.19
CA ALA A 135 -5.87 11.28 -8.53
C ALA A 135 -5.47 9.82 -8.78
N PHE A 136 -5.83 9.31 -9.96
CA PHE A 136 -5.21 8.12 -10.54
C PHE A 136 -4.14 8.60 -11.51
N ASN A 137 -2.88 8.24 -11.28
CA ASN A 137 -1.74 8.74 -12.04
C ASN A 137 -0.83 7.60 -12.54
N HIS A 138 0.40 7.89 -12.92
CA HIS A 138 1.34 6.89 -13.42
C HIS A 138 1.63 5.74 -12.42
N LEU A 139 1.46 5.96 -11.10
CA LEU A 139 1.57 4.91 -10.06
C LEU A 139 0.33 4.00 -9.99
N SER A 140 -0.79 4.43 -10.58
CA SER A 140 -2.02 3.64 -10.67
C SER A 140 -2.07 2.76 -11.93
N VAL A 141 -1.09 2.87 -12.83
CA VAL A 141 -0.97 2.04 -14.04
C VAL A 141 -0.69 0.61 -13.62
N LYS A 142 -1.45 -0.33 -14.17
CA LYS A 142 -1.32 -1.77 -13.88
C LYS A 142 -0.61 -2.48 -15.04
N GLU A 143 0.05 -3.60 -14.75
CA GLU A 143 0.77 -4.39 -15.77
C GLU A 143 -0.13 -4.84 -16.93
N TRP A 144 -1.39 -5.13 -16.65
CA TRP A 144 -2.38 -5.50 -17.68
C TRP A 144 -2.99 -4.31 -18.44
N GLY A 145 -2.58 -3.07 -18.12
CA GLY A 145 -2.96 -1.84 -18.83
C GLY A 145 -4.34 -1.29 -18.50
N GLY A 146 -5.21 -2.02 -17.82
CA GLY A 146 -6.56 -1.58 -17.47
C GLY A 146 -6.71 -1.10 -16.03
N LEU A 147 -7.82 -0.37 -15.74
CA LEU A 147 -8.16 0.11 -14.40
C LEU A 147 -9.68 0.09 -14.19
N ALA A 148 -10.17 -0.59 -13.15
CA ALA A 148 -11.56 -0.47 -12.72
C ALA A 148 -11.68 0.73 -11.75
N LEU A 149 -12.61 1.65 -12.02
CA LEU A 149 -12.96 2.72 -11.11
C LEU A 149 -14.12 2.28 -10.22
N SER A 150 -13.97 2.49 -8.91
CA SER A 150 -15.00 2.13 -7.93
C SER A 150 -16.29 2.94 -8.13
N LEU A 151 -17.38 2.48 -7.51
CA LEU A 151 -18.70 3.10 -7.62
C LEU A 151 -18.68 4.57 -7.18
N MET A 152 -19.36 5.43 -7.95
CA MET A 152 -19.70 6.81 -7.61
C MET A 152 -21.23 6.91 -7.48
N GLU A 153 -21.74 7.45 -6.39
CA GLU A 153 -23.18 7.65 -6.19
C GLU A 153 -23.76 8.69 -7.15
N GLY A 154 -25.00 8.45 -7.53
CA GLY A 154 -25.79 9.34 -8.39
C GLY A 154 -25.85 8.90 -9.84
N ASP A 155 -26.60 9.67 -10.62
CA ASP A 155 -26.90 9.40 -12.02
C ASP A 155 -26.03 10.20 -13.01
N GLN A 156 -25.12 11.04 -12.52
CA GLN A 156 -24.26 11.91 -13.32
C GLN A 156 -22.86 11.97 -12.73
N VAL A 157 -21.87 11.55 -13.52
CA VAL A 157 -20.45 11.50 -13.15
C VAL A 157 -19.63 12.19 -14.23
N ILE A 158 -18.61 12.92 -13.83
CA ILE A 158 -17.62 13.53 -14.71
C ILE A 158 -16.28 12.85 -14.48
N LEU A 159 -15.64 12.46 -15.58
CA LEU A 159 -14.24 12.05 -15.64
C LEU A 159 -13.42 13.26 -16.09
N GLU A 160 -12.39 13.62 -15.34
CA GLU A 160 -11.47 14.71 -15.65
C GLU A 160 -10.04 14.17 -15.71
N TYR A 161 -9.45 14.18 -16.89
CA TYR A 161 -8.05 13.85 -17.08
C TYR A 161 -7.26 15.11 -17.40
N ARG A 162 -6.15 15.30 -16.70
CA ARG A 162 -5.24 16.43 -16.95
C ARG A 162 -3.80 15.97 -17.12
N GLU A 163 -3.07 16.66 -17.99
CA GLU A 163 -1.65 16.40 -18.24
C GLU A 163 -0.91 17.70 -18.60
N PRO A 164 0.41 17.80 -18.37
CA PRO A 164 1.20 18.92 -18.84
C PRO A 164 1.10 19.10 -20.36
N ALA A 165 0.99 20.34 -20.83
CA ALA A 165 0.96 20.62 -22.26
C ALA A 165 2.29 20.28 -22.92
N GLY A 166 2.25 19.75 -24.16
CA GLY A 166 3.43 19.52 -24.98
C GLY A 166 4.23 18.26 -24.68
N LEU A 167 3.63 17.27 -24.03
CA LEU A 167 4.24 15.96 -23.82
C LEU A 167 4.49 15.23 -25.16
N ASN A 168 5.66 14.57 -25.29
CA ASN A 168 5.97 13.73 -26.45
C ASN A 168 5.11 12.44 -26.45
N ASN A 169 4.82 11.91 -25.26
CA ASN A 169 3.97 10.73 -25.05
C ASN A 169 2.81 11.14 -24.16
N PRO A 170 1.69 11.63 -24.73
CA PRO A 170 0.50 11.98 -23.95
C PRO A 170 -0.17 10.71 -23.41
N GLY A 171 -1.03 10.90 -22.39
CA GLY A 171 -1.78 9.80 -21.80
C GLY A 171 -2.70 9.10 -22.80
N GLN A 172 -2.99 7.83 -22.52
CA GLN A 172 -3.93 7.01 -23.28
C GLN A 172 -4.94 6.44 -22.26
N ILE A 173 -6.22 6.74 -22.49
CA ILE A 173 -7.34 6.28 -21.67
C ILE A 173 -8.44 5.83 -22.61
N ALA A 174 -8.88 4.58 -22.45
CA ALA A 174 -10.01 4.03 -23.16
C ALA A 174 -10.95 3.33 -22.15
N ILE A 175 -12.22 3.73 -22.18
CA ILE A 175 -13.28 3.19 -21.34
C ILE A 175 -14.08 2.22 -22.20
N SER A 176 -14.08 0.93 -21.83
CA SER A 176 -14.81 -0.10 -22.54
C SER A 176 -16.13 -0.47 -21.87
N GLN A 177 -16.33 -0.11 -20.60
CA GLN A 177 -17.54 -0.47 -19.89
C GLN A 177 -17.98 0.64 -18.94
N VAL A 178 -19.30 0.91 -18.94
CA VAL A 178 -19.98 1.75 -17.96
C VAL A 178 -21.05 0.90 -17.28
N VAL A 179 -21.06 0.90 -15.95
CA VAL A 179 -22.10 0.22 -15.16
C VAL A 179 -23.11 1.24 -14.68
N GLN A 180 -24.38 1.05 -15.05
CA GLN A 180 -25.52 1.83 -14.57
C GLN A 180 -26.20 1.08 -13.43
N GLY A 181 -25.97 1.50 -12.19
CA GLY A 181 -26.59 0.93 -11.01
C GLY A 181 -28.08 1.25 -10.92
N TYR A 182 -28.90 0.27 -10.61
CA TYR A 182 -30.34 0.44 -10.34
C TYR A 182 -30.75 0.01 -8.94
N ARG A 183 -29.82 -0.60 -8.21
CA ARG A 183 -29.88 -0.88 -6.77
C ARG A 183 -28.70 -0.21 -6.10
N SER A 184 -28.90 0.35 -4.91
CA SER A 184 -27.82 0.98 -4.19
C SER A 184 -27.04 -0.06 -3.40
N LEU A 185 -25.70 -0.08 -3.58
CA LEU A 185 -24.75 -0.67 -2.61
C LEU A 185 -24.38 0.36 -1.53
N LEU A 186 -24.71 1.64 -1.73
CA LEU A 186 -24.22 2.80 -1.00
C LEU A 186 -25.34 3.59 -0.34
N GLN A 187 -26.45 2.97 0.10
CA GLN A 187 -27.63 3.67 0.58
C GLN A 187 -27.33 4.72 1.67
N ARG A 188 -27.77 5.96 1.44
CA ARG A 188 -27.74 7.02 2.45
C ARG A 188 -28.91 6.86 3.44
N GLU A 189 -28.65 7.07 4.73
CA GLU A 189 -29.67 6.97 5.80
C GLU A 189 -30.93 7.81 5.54
N ALA A 190 -30.84 8.93 4.82
CA ALA A 190 -31.96 9.85 4.57
C ALA A 190 -33.00 9.33 3.57
N GLU A 191 -32.64 8.41 2.65
CA GLU A 191 -33.57 7.82 1.68
C GLU A 191 -34.29 6.59 2.22
N LEU A 192 -33.72 5.95 3.24
CA LEU A 192 -34.27 4.77 3.91
C LEU A 192 -35.60 5.07 4.60
N ASP A 193 -35.84 6.25 5.10
CA ASP A 193 -37.12 6.60 5.75
C ASP A 193 -38.29 6.66 4.78
N ALA A 194 -38.06 6.92 3.48
CA ALA A 194 -39.08 6.90 2.44
C ALA A 194 -39.27 5.51 1.81
N ALA A 195 -38.20 4.69 1.75
CA ALA A 195 -38.22 3.35 1.15
C ALA A 195 -38.56 2.23 2.15
N LYS A 196 -38.50 2.48 3.46
CA LYS A 196 -38.82 1.53 4.57
C LYS A 196 -40.21 0.92 4.51
N SER A 197 -41.08 1.37 3.61
CA SER A 197 -42.41 0.79 3.44
C SER A 197 -42.48 -0.41 2.48
N ALA A 198 -41.38 -0.79 1.80
CA ALA A 198 -41.39 -1.83 0.76
C ALA A 198 -40.22 -2.84 0.80
N ALA A 199 -39.13 -2.57 1.54
CA ALA A 199 -38.04 -3.51 1.79
C ALA A 199 -37.85 -3.67 3.31
N GLY A 200 -37.38 -4.83 3.78
CA GLY A 200 -37.15 -5.09 5.20
C GLY A 200 -36.17 -4.07 5.85
N PRO A 201 -36.08 -4.03 7.18
CA PRO A 201 -35.39 -2.97 7.92
C PRO A 201 -33.85 -2.99 7.82
N PHE A 202 -33.25 -3.90 7.04
CA PHE A 202 -31.80 -4.11 7.00
C PHE A 202 -31.35 -4.28 5.56
N GLY A 203 -30.70 -3.27 4.97
CA GLY A 203 -30.00 -3.29 3.69
C GLY A 203 -30.65 -4.14 2.58
N ASN A 204 -29.81 -4.87 1.84
CA ASN A 204 -30.25 -5.78 0.77
C ASN A 204 -30.38 -7.24 1.23
N SER A 205 -29.81 -7.60 2.37
CA SER A 205 -29.88 -8.95 2.93
C SER A 205 -31.14 -9.18 3.77
N GLY A 206 -31.52 -10.44 3.99
CA GLY A 206 -32.67 -10.82 4.79
C GLY A 206 -32.52 -10.43 6.26
N ALA A 207 -33.66 -10.23 6.94
CA ALA A 207 -33.71 -9.71 8.30
C ALA A 207 -33.16 -10.68 9.37
N CYS A 208 -32.77 -11.90 9.02
CA CYS A 208 -32.12 -12.85 9.92
C CYS A 208 -30.60 -12.71 9.97
N ASN A 209 -30.02 -11.90 9.08
CA ASN A 209 -28.59 -11.62 9.07
C ASN A 209 -28.19 -10.69 10.22
N ILE A 210 -27.05 -10.94 10.84
CA ILE A 210 -26.53 -10.21 11.99
C ILE A 210 -25.38 -9.32 11.52
N ASN A 211 -25.42 -8.01 11.80
CA ASN A 211 -24.31 -7.12 11.53
C ASN A 211 -23.08 -7.54 12.36
N VAL A 212 -21.91 -7.53 11.76
CA VAL A 212 -20.66 -7.92 12.42
C VAL A 212 -20.33 -7.09 13.67
N ASN A 213 -20.89 -5.88 13.78
CA ASN A 213 -20.77 -4.97 14.93
C ASN A 213 -21.94 -5.09 15.94
N CYS A 214 -22.74 -6.16 15.86
CA CYS A 214 -23.65 -6.54 16.94
C CYS A 214 -22.87 -7.15 18.12
N PRO A 215 -23.47 -7.21 19.34
CA PRO A 215 -22.83 -7.83 20.50
C PRO A 215 -22.32 -9.25 20.24
N GLU A 216 -22.99 -10.01 19.38
CA GLU A 216 -22.62 -11.38 18.99
C GLU A 216 -21.28 -11.42 18.24
N GLY A 217 -20.92 -10.35 17.53
CA GLY A 217 -19.65 -10.22 16.81
C GLY A 217 -18.52 -9.61 17.65
N ALA A 218 -18.70 -9.42 18.97
CA ALA A 218 -17.71 -8.72 19.81
C ALA A 218 -16.32 -9.37 19.80
N ASP A 219 -16.26 -10.70 19.78
CA ASP A 219 -15.01 -11.45 19.76
C ASP A 219 -14.35 -11.51 18.36
N TRP A 220 -15.04 -11.04 17.32
CA TRP A 220 -14.61 -11.14 15.91
C TRP A 220 -14.18 -9.81 15.30
N GLN A 221 -13.80 -8.85 16.13
CA GLN A 221 -13.48 -7.49 15.68
C GLN A 221 -12.13 -7.39 14.94
N VAL A 222 -11.28 -8.40 15.05
CA VAL A 222 -10.00 -8.53 14.33
C VAL A 222 -10.26 -9.17 12.95
N GLU A 223 -10.82 -10.37 12.92
CA GLU A 223 -11.01 -11.18 11.71
C GLU A 223 -11.92 -10.52 10.68
N LYS A 224 -12.91 -9.73 11.13
CA LYS A 224 -13.77 -8.95 10.22
C LYS A 224 -12.99 -8.00 9.32
N LYS A 225 -11.82 -7.51 9.79
CA LYS A 225 -10.98 -6.56 9.05
C LYS A 225 -10.30 -7.19 7.84
N ALA A 226 -10.16 -8.52 7.82
CA ALA A 226 -9.63 -9.25 6.67
C ALA A 226 -10.65 -9.40 5.55
N VAL A 227 -11.95 -9.37 5.87
CA VAL A 227 -13.04 -9.73 4.94
C VAL A 227 -13.45 -8.54 4.08
N ALA A 228 -13.57 -8.77 2.77
CA ALA A 228 -13.95 -7.75 1.80
C ALA A 228 -15.02 -8.24 0.82
N LEU A 229 -15.85 -7.30 0.36
CA LEU A 229 -16.81 -7.49 -0.71
C LEU A 229 -16.11 -7.41 -2.07
N ILE A 230 -16.40 -8.36 -2.96
CA ILE A 230 -15.96 -8.37 -4.35
C ILE A 230 -17.06 -7.82 -5.24
N VAL A 231 -16.75 -6.76 -6.00
CA VAL A 231 -17.61 -6.20 -7.04
C VAL A 231 -16.97 -6.41 -8.41
N ASN A 232 -17.74 -6.99 -9.33
CA ASN A 232 -17.33 -7.22 -10.71
C ASN A 232 -18.41 -6.69 -11.66
N GLY A 233 -18.11 -5.60 -12.37
CA GLY A 233 -19.09 -4.94 -13.22
C GLY A 233 -20.36 -4.55 -12.45
N GLY A 234 -21.53 -4.92 -12.95
CA GLY A 234 -22.84 -4.67 -12.32
C GLY A 234 -23.24 -5.65 -11.21
N PHE A 235 -22.29 -6.45 -10.67
CA PHE A 235 -22.56 -7.50 -9.70
C PHE A 235 -21.76 -7.31 -8.40
N ALA A 236 -22.44 -7.41 -7.26
CA ALA A 236 -21.82 -7.76 -5.99
C ALA A 236 -21.63 -9.28 -6.01
N ALA A 237 -20.49 -9.71 -6.49
CA ALA A 237 -20.33 -11.07 -6.96
C ALA A 237 -20.12 -12.05 -5.81
N CYS A 238 -19.19 -11.73 -4.89
CA CYS A 238 -18.69 -12.65 -3.88
C CYS A 238 -18.10 -11.89 -2.69
N THR A 239 -17.68 -12.66 -1.72
CA THR A 239 -16.88 -12.24 -0.57
C THR A 239 -15.52 -12.94 -0.62
N GLY A 240 -14.52 -12.40 0.04
CA GLY A 240 -13.25 -13.08 0.28
C GLY A 240 -12.53 -12.44 1.44
N SER A 241 -11.31 -12.88 1.69
CA SER A 241 -10.51 -12.38 2.81
C SER A 241 -9.02 -12.28 2.47
N LEU A 242 -8.35 -11.26 3.00
CA LEU A 242 -6.90 -11.24 3.07
C LEU A 242 -6.42 -12.39 3.96
N VAL A 243 -5.35 -13.06 3.57
CA VAL A 243 -4.78 -14.19 4.30
C VAL A 243 -3.28 -13.98 4.51
N ASN A 244 -2.82 -14.29 5.72
CA ASN A 244 -1.43 -14.18 6.10
C ASN A 244 -0.56 -15.25 5.42
N ASN A 245 0.73 -15.00 5.28
CA ASN A 245 1.74 -15.95 4.83
C ASN A 245 2.83 -16.12 5.90
N THR A 246 3.65 -17.19 5.78
CA THR A 246 4.68 -17.52 6.79
C THR A 246 5.84 -16.51 6.86
N ALA A 247 5.96 -15.57 5.92
CA ALA A 247 6.91 -14.48 5.99
C ALA A 247 6.40 -13.31 6.84
N ASN A 248 5.08 -13.22 7.11
CA ASN A 248 4.43 -12.10 7.78
C ASN A 248 4.76 -10.74 7.13
N ASP A 249 4.82 -10.69 5.79
CA ASP A 249 5.32 -9.54 5.03
C ASP A 249 4.19 -8.63 4.49
N GLY A 250 2.93 -8.94 4.80
CA GLY A 250 1.79 -8.15 4.32
C GLY A 250 1.53 -8.26 2.82
N THR A 251 2.12 -9.24 2.11
CA THR A 251 1.76 -9.53 0.71
C THR A 251 0.25 -9.73 0.60
N PRO A 252 -0.46 -8.99 -0.27
CA PRO A 252 -1.92 -8.91 -0.22
C PRO A 252 -2.60 -10.11 -0.89
N TYR A 253 -2.35 -11.29 -0.37
CA TYR A 253 -3.02 -12.51 -0.80
C TYR A 253 -4.48 -12.50 -0.35
N PHE A 254 -5.38 -12.76 -1.29
CA PHE A 254 -6.81 -12.70 -1.10
C PHE A 254 -7.46 -14.03 -1.48
N LEU A 255 -8.06 -14.70 -0.50
CA LEU A 255 -8.74 -15.99 -0.65
C LEU A 255 -10.22 -15.78 -0.99
N THR A 256 -10.72 -16.51 -1.97
CA THR A 256 -12.14 -16.57 -2.33
C THR A 256 -12.48 -17.93 -2.97
N ALA A 257 -13.69 -18.07 -3.53
CA ALA A 257 -14.12 -19.30 -4.19
C ALA A 257 -13.76 -19.33 -5.68
N ASN A 258 -13.46 -20.53 -6.21
CA ASN A 258 -13.22 -20.72 -7.64
C ASN A 258 -14.44 -20.43 -8.51
N HIS A 259 -15.67 -20.75 -8.04
CA HIS A 259 -16.88 -20.43 -8.80
C HIS A 259 -17.17 -18.93 -8.89
N CYS A 260 -16.53 -18.09 -8.05
CA CYS A 260 -16.58 -16.63 -8.17
C CYS A 260 -15.79 -16.08 -9.36
N LEU A 261 -14.88 -16.89 -9.93
CA LEU A 261 -13.91 -16.40 -10.89
C LEU A 261 -14.55 -15.89 -12.20
N GLY A 262 -14.14 -14.71 -12.57
CA GLY A 262 -14.19 -14.10 -13.88
C GLY A 262 -12.80 -13.62 -14.24
N ASN A 263 -12.66 -12.32 -14.48
CA ASN A 263 -11.36 -11.67 -14.66
C ASN A 263 -11.01 -10.82 -13.45
N PRO A 264 -10.18 -11.31 -12.49
CA PRO A 264 -9.85 -10.55 -11.27
C PRO A 264 -9.20 -9.19 -11.53
N ASN A 265 -8.61 -8.96 -12.71
CA ASN A 265 -8.04 -7.67 -13.08
C ASN A 265 -9.10 -6.56 -13.19
N THR A 266 -10.37 -6.93 -13.38
CA THR A 266 -11.49 -5.98 -13.51
C THR A 266 -12.29 -5.80 -12.23
N TRP A 267 -11.92 -6.51 -11.15
CA TRP A 267 -12.66 -6.49 -9.91
C TRP A 267 -12.30 -5.28 -9.05
N THR A 268 -13.25 -4.89 -8.19
CA THR A 268 -13.03 -3.95 -7.09
C THR A 268 -13.30 -4.65 -5.77
N TYR A 269 -12.35 -4.59 -4.84
CA TYR A 269 -12.40 -5.20 -3.52
C TYR A 269 -12.65 -4.10 -2.49
N TYR A 270 -13.79 -4.16 -1.80
CA TYR A 270 -14.19 -3.17 -0.80
C TYR A 270 -13.93 -3.68 0.61
N PHE A 271 -13.00 -3.05 1.31
CA PHE A 271 -12.68 -3.31 2.71
C PHE A 271 -13.49 -2.41 3.64
N ASN A 272 -13.71 -2.87 4.87
CA ASN A 272 -14.42 -2.12 5.92
C ASN A 272 -15.86 -1.67 5.52
N HIS A 273 -16.45 -2.33 4.52
CA HIS A 273 -17.85 -2.07 4.16
C HIS A 273 -18.76 -2.73 5.20
N GLU A 274 -18.92 -2.07 6.33
CA GLU A 274 -19.68 -2.56 7.49
C GLU A 274 -20.43 -1.42 8.15
N SER A 275 -21.57 -1.73 8.78
CA SER A 275 -22.29 -0.76 9.58
C SER A 275 -21.55 -0.49 10.89
N SER A 276 -21.46 0.76 11.29
CA SER A 276 -20.88 1.15 12.59
C SER A 276 -21.74 0.72 13.79
N THR A 277 -22.98 0.27 13.55
CA THR A 277 -23.93 -0.16 14.59
C THR A 277 -24.60 -1.47 14.24
N CYS A 278 -25.15 -2.15 15.26
CA CYS A 278 -25.89 -3.40 15.06
C CYS A 278 -27.14 -3.23 14.16
N SER A 279 -27.79 -2.08 14.19
CA SER A 279 -29.04 -1.82 13.46
C SER A 279 -28.87 -1.04 12.15
N GLY A 280 -27.65 -0.64 11.82
CA GLY A 280 -27.38 0.11 10.61
C GLY A 280 -27.36 -0.75 9.34
N SER A 281 -27.65 -0.13 8.20
CA SER A 281 -27.67 -0.78 6.89
C SER A 281 -26.70 -0.15 5.88
N THR A 282 -25.89 0.80 6.32
CA THR A 282 -24.91 1.51 5.47
C THR A 282 -23.51 1.35 6.04
N GLY A 283 -22.54 1.33 5.15
CA GLY A 283 -21.11 1.26 5.48
C GLY A 283 -20.26 2.06 4.49
N PRO A 284 -19.03 2.43 4.86
CA PRO A 284 -18.12 3.16 3.99
C PRO A 284 -17.74 2.31 2.76
N THR A 285 -17.48 2.97 1.63
CA THR A 285 -16.99 2.37 0.38
C THR A 285 -15.69 3.00 -0.07
N ASN A 286 -15.04 3.72 0.83
CA ASN A 286 -13.81 4.46 0.53
C ASN A 286 -12.61 3.55 0.39
N ASN A 287 -12.57 2.44 1.15
CA ASN A 287 -11.43 1.54 1.20
C ASN A 287 -11.57 0.49 0.11
N SER A 288 -11.09 0.77 -1.09
CA SER A 288 -11.18 -0.17 -2.21
C SER A 288 -9.88 -0.32 -2.99
N ILE A 289 -9.63 -1.55 -3.47
CA ILE A 289 -8.52 -1.90 -4.37
C ILE A 289 -9.10 -2.36 -5.69
N SER A 290 -8.51 -1.90 -6.79
CA SER A 290 -8.89 -2.27 -8.14
C SER A 290 -7.91 -3.29 -8.72
N GLY A 291 -8.43 -4.45 -9.08
CA GLY A 291 -7.72 -5.51 -9.79
C GLY A 291 -6.83 -6.38 -8.91
N GLY A 292 -6.51 -7.56 -9.43
CA GLY A 292 -5.61 -8.53 -8.81
C GLY A 292 -5.20 -9.62 -9.79
N ALA A 293 -4.08 -10.26 -9.53
CA ALA A 293 -3.56 -11.37 -10.32
C ALA A 293 -4.05 -12.71 -9.76
N LEU A 294 -4.59 -13.58 -10.60
CA LEU A 294 -4.97 -14.94 -10.20
C LEU A 294 -3.72 -15.79 -9.99
N LEU A 295 -3.54 -16.34 -8.82
CA LEU A 295 -2.43 -17.21 -8.47
C LEU A 295 -2.81 -18.69 -8.49
N VAL A 296 -3.95 -19.05 -7.88
CA VAL A 296 -4.45 -20.41 -7.78
C VAL A 296 -5.94 -20.44 -8.09
N ALA A 297 -6.39 -21.43 -8.85
CA ALA A 297 -7.80 -21.73 -9.07
C ALA A 297 -8.00 -23.23 -9.19
N ASP A 298 -8.80 -23.84 -8.31
CA ASP A 298 -9.06 -25.28 -8.37
C ASP A 298 -10.46 -25.65 -7.85
N GLY A 299 -11.16 -26.48 -8.60
CA GLY A 299 -12.49 -26.98 -8.24
C GLY A 299 -12.50 -28.10 -7.21
N GLY A 300 -11.36 -28.69 -6.85
CA GLY A 300 -11.26 -29.79 -5.89
C GLY A 300 -11.56 -29.39 -4.44
N ALA A 301 -11.45 -28.10 -4.14
CA ALA A 301 -11.94 -27.46 -2.91
C ALA A 301 -12.66 -26.13 -3.20
N ASP A 302 -13.00 -25.85 -4.45
CA ASP A 302 -13.60 -24.59 -4.89
C ASP A 302 -12.79 -23.36 -4.43
N VAL A 303 -11.47 -23.40 -4.56
CA VAL A 303 -10.55 -22.38 -4.06
C VAL A 303 -10.05 -21.46 -5.19
N ALA A 304 -9.98 -20.18 -4.91
CA ALA A 304 -9.20 -19.21 -5.67
C ALA A 304 -8.34 -18.37 -4.73
N LEU A 305 -7.07 -18.19 -5.08
CA LEU A 305 -6.14 -17.28 -4.43
C LEU A 305 -5.73 -16.20 -5.44
N ILE A 306 -5.80 -14.96 -5.02
CA ILE A 306 -5.53 -13.78 -5.83
C ILE A 306 -4.50 -12.94 -5.09
N GLU A 307 -3.54 -12.38 -5.78
CA GLU A 307 -2.71 -11.29 -5.25
C GLU A 307 -3.33 -9.96 -5.69
N LEU A 308 -3.73 -9.14 -4.73
CA LEU A 308 -4.29 -7.83 -5.04
C LEU A 308 -3.22 -6.93 -5.66
N SER A 309 -3.65 -6.04 -6.54
CA SER A 309 -2.76 -5.14 -7.29
C SER A 309 -2.00 -4.13 -6.43
N SER A 310 -2.32 -4.05 -5.16
CA SER A 310 -1.70 -3.13 -4.19
C SER A 310 -1.96 -3.63 -2.78
N THR A 311 -1.01 -3.39 -1.89
CA THR A 311 -1.19 -3.62 -0.45
C THR A 311 -2.16 -2.57 0.11
N PRO A 312 -3.15 -2.97 0.92
CA PRO A 312 -3.99 -2.01 1.62
C PRO A 312 -3.17 -1.06 2.49
N PRO A 313 -3.42 0.26 2.46
CA PRO A 313 -2.75 1.19 3.35
C PRO A 313 -2.98 0.86 4.83
N SER A 314 -1.98 1.06 5.68
CA SER A 314 -2.10 0.83 7.13
C SER A 314 -3.23 1.65 7.78
N SER A 315 -3.55 2.84 7.22
CA SER A 315 -4.66 3.67 7.67
C SER A 315 -6.04 3.01 7.50
N TRP A 316 -6.16 1.91 6.74
CA TRP A 316 -7.41 1.16 6.62
C TRP A 316 -7.60 0.16 7.76
N ASP A 317 -6.56 -0.07 8.56
CA ASP A 317 -6.60 -0.99 9.70
C ASP A 317 -7.14 -2.38 9.30
N VAL A 318 -6.59 -2.94 8.21
CA VAL A 318 -6.96 -4.28 7.74
C VAL A 318 -6.12 -5.34 8.41
N GLU A 319 -6.67 -6.53 8.51
CA GLU A 319 -6.04 -7.75 9.01
C GLU A 319 -5.78 -8.72 7.86
N TYR A 320 -4.72 -9.50 7.96
CA TYR A 320 -4.47 -10.69 7.14
C TYR A 320 -4.79 -11.90 8.01
N ALA A 321 -5.92 -12.55 7.76
CA ALA A 321 -6.43 -13.61 8.62
C ALA A 321 -5.47 -14.80 8.70
N GLY A 322 -5.36 -15.38 9.88
CA GLY A 322 -4.68 -16.65 10.10
C GLY A 322 -5.44 -17.82 9.47
N TRP A 323 -4.79 -18.96 9.37
CA TRP A 323 -5.37 -20.16 8.74
C TRP A 323 -4.91 -21.46 9.41
N ASP A 324 -5.75 -22.50 9.27
CA ASP A 324 -5.44 -23.87 9.67
C ASP A 324 -5.61 -24.83 8.48
N ALA A 325 -4.49 -25.29 7.95
CA ALA A 325 -4.38 -26.30 6.90
C ALA A 325 -4.12 -27.73 7.45
N SER A 326 -4.22 -27.96 8.75
CA SER A 326 -4.00 -29.30 9.36
C SER A 326 -5.09 -30.30 8.99
N GLY A 327 -6.30 -29.80 8.70
CA GLY A 327 -7.48 -30.61 8.45
C GLY A 327 -8.10 -31.20 9.72
N ALA A 328 -7.71 -30.70 10.89
CA ALA A 328 -8.37 -31.00 12.15
C ALA A 328 -9.86 -30.61 12.08
N THR A 329 -10.72 -31.42 12.68
CA THR A 329 -12.14 -31.11 12.73
C THR A 329 -12.37 -29.98 13.74
N PRO A 330 -13.00 -28.85 13.33
CA PRO A 330 -13.25 -27.75 14.24
C PRO A 330 -14.33 -28.12 15.26
N GLU A 331 -14.33 -27.47 16.43
CA GLU A 331 -15.35 -27.67 17.47
C GLU A 331 -16.64 -26.90 17.12
N ASN A 332 -16.50 -25.72 16.55
CA ASN A 332 -17.55 -24.85 16.05
C ASN A 332 -17.02 -24.05 14.85
N ALA A 333 -17.84 -23.21 14.24
CA ALA A 333 -17.38 -22.39 13.15
C ALA A 333 -18.13 -21.05 13.05
N THR A 334 -17.43 -20.03 12.54
CA THR A 334 -17.99 -18.71 12.33
C THR A 334 -17.75 -18.24 10.90
N GLY A 335 -18.79 -17.72 10.24
CA GLY A 335 -18.71 -17.13 8.91
C GLY A 335 -18.85 -15.61 8.98
N ILE A 336 -17.96 -14.88 8.25
CA ILE A 336 -18.05 -13.42 8.09
C ILE A 336 -18.14 -13.13 6.60
N HIS A 337 -19.18 -12.40 6.17
CA HIS A 337 -19.55 -12.35 4.75
C HIS A 337 -20.35 -11.08 4.37
N HIS A 338 -20.58 -10.90 3.06
CA HIS A 338 -21.38 -9.81 2.47
C HIS A 338 -22.58 -10.37 1.70
N PRO A 339 -23.67 -10.76 2.38
CA PRO A 339 -24.84 -11.33 1.73
C PRO A 339 -25.56 -10.27 0.91
N SER A 340 -25.91 -10.59 -0.33
CA SER A 340 -26.60 -9.69 -1.27
C SER A 340 -25.90 -8.33 -1.49
N GLY A 341 -24.57 -8.29 -1.31
CA GLY A 341 -23.79 -7.06 -1.39
C GLY A 341 -24.04 -6.09 -0.22
N ASP A 342 -24.67 -6.54 0.84
CA ASP A 342 -24.95 -5.74 2.05
C ASP A 342 -23.68 -5.52 2.88
N VAL A 343 -23.79 -4.63 3.86
CA VAL A 343 -22.76 -4.45 4.89
C VAL A 343 -22.41 -5.77 5.55
N LYS A 344 -21.19 -5.88 6.01
CA LYS A 344 -20.61 -7.11 6.57
C LYS A 344 -21.48 -7.72 7.65
N LYS A 345 -21.73 -9.01 7.53
CA LYS A 345 -22.54 -9.84 8.44
C LYS A 345 -21.71 -10.95 9.03
N ILE A 346 -22.26 -11.56 10.08
CA ILE A 346 -21.65 -12.68 10.80
C ILE A 346 -22.70 -13.75 11.07
N CYS A 347 -22.29 -15.03 11.02
CA CYS A 347 -23.12 -16.17 11.33
C CYS A 347 -22.32 -17.22 12.12
N PHE A 348 -23.02 -18.00 12.96
CA PHE A 348 -22.41 -18.92 13.92
C PHE A 348 -22.99 -20.31 13.80
N GLU A 349 -22.09 -21.31 13.82
CA GLU A 349 -22.33 -22.73 13.94
C GLU A 349 -21.70 -23.22 15.24
N GLU A 350 -22.53 -23.59 16.21
CA GLU A 350 -22.07 -24.06 17.54
C GLU A 350 -21.71 -25.55 17.52
N ASP A 351 -22.27 -26.31 16.58
CA ASP A 351 -21.96 -27.72 16.39
C ASP A 351 -20.71 -27.88 15.50
N SER A 352 -20.03 -29.03 15.63
CA SER A 352 -18.81 -29.33 14.87
C SER A 352 -19.12 -29.57 13.39
N PRO A 353 -18.62 -28.77 12.44
CA PRO A 353 -18.70 -29.08 11.01
C PRO A 353 -18.05 -30.42 10.68
N TYR A 354 -18.58 -31.14 9.71
CA TYR A 354 -18.04 -32.43 9.32
C TYR A 354 -17.60 -32.47 7.86
N THR A 355 -16.71 -33.41 7.56
CA THR A 355 -16.15 -33.57 6.21
C THR A 355 -17.15 -34.25 5.28
N SER A 356 -17.31 -33.68 4.07
CA SER A 356 -18.17 -34.19 3.02
C SER A 356 -17.58 -33.90 1.64
N SER A 357 -18.32 -34.21 0.59
CA SER A 357 -17.98 -33.82 -0.79
C SER A 357 -19.23 -33.50 -1.59
N THR A 358 -19.17 -32.46 -2.41
CA THR A 358 -20.24 -32.06 -3.33
C THR A 358 -19.64 -31.47 -4.59
N GLY A 359 -20.26 -31.69 -5.77
CA GLY A 359 -19.76 -31.16 -7.03
C GLY A 359 -18.32 -31.59 -7.42
N GLY A 360 -17.76 -32.57 -6.74
CA GLY A 360 -16.35 -33.00 -6.89
C GLY A 360 -15.39 -32.30 -5.92
N ALA A 361 -15.85 -31.30 -5.16
CA ALA A 361 -15.05 -30.61 -4.16
C ALA A 361 -15.12 -31.29 -2.77
N ALA A 362 -14.03 -31.26 -2.04
CA ALA A 362 -13.96 -31.65 -0.64
C ALA A 362 -14.40 -30.46 0.24
N VAL A 363 -15.39 -30.70 1.12
CA VAL A 363 -16.02 -29.60 1.86
C VAL A 363 -16.14 -29.89 3.37
N TRP A 364 -16.19 -28.84 4.16
CA TRP A 364 -16.82 -28.78 5.46
C TRP A 364 -18.31 -28.60 5.25
N TRP A 365 -19.11 -29.41 5.93
CA TRP A 365 -20.57 -29.37 5.86
C TRP A 365 -21.14 -28.83 7.17
N ILE A 366 -22.02 -27.84 7.05
CA ILE A 366 -22.80 -27.22 8.12
C ILE A 366 -24.25 -27.59 7.89
N ASP A 367 -24.89 -28.25 8.88
CA ASP A 367 -26.27 -28.70 8.73
C ASP A 367 -27.26 -27.54 8.84
N ALA A 368 -27.03 -26.60 9.76
CA ALA A 368 -27.81 -25.37 9.90
C ALA A 368 -27.04 -24.37 10.78
N TRP A 369 -27.20 -23.09 10.52
CA TRP A 369 -26.67 -22.03 11.38
C TRP A 369 -27.58 -21.83 12.61
N GLU A 370 -27.02 -21.66 13.81
CA GLU A 370 -27.78 -21.26 15.01
C GLU A 370 -28.13 -19.78 14.94
N LEU A 371 -27.22 -18.95 14.53
CA LEU A 371 -27.39 -17.50 14.44
C LEU A 371 -26.90 -16.97 13.09
N GLY A 372 -27.69 -16.08 12.48
CA GLY A 372 -27.38 -15.56 11.17
C GLY A 372 -27.57 -16.61 10.07
N VAL A 373 -27.06 -16.32 8.86
CA VAL A 373 -27.15 -17.21 7.70
C VAL A 373 -26.32 -16.63 6.56
N THR A 374 -25.96 -17.42 5.57
CA THR A 374 -25.39 -16.90 4.33
C THR A 374 -26.44 -16.76 3.23
N GLU A 375 -26.27 -15.81 2.29
CA GLU A 375 -27.15 -15.60 1.13
C GLU A 375 -26.29 -15.40 -0.14
N PRO A 376 -26.88 -15.27 -1.35
CA PRO A 376 -26.13 -14.92 -2.56
C PRO A 376 -25.19 -13.71 -2.34
N GLY A 377 -23.96 -13.77 -2.82
CA GLY A 377 -22.92 -12.77 -2.53
C GLY A 377 -22.00 -13.14 -1.35
N SER A 378 -22.43 -14.06 -0.48
CA SER A 378 -21.58 -14.61 0.59
C SER A 378 -20.53 -15.59 0.06
N SER A 379 -20.66 -16.10 -1.15
CA SER A 379 -19.73 -17.03 -1.83
C SER A 379 -18.28 -16.58 -1.67
N GLY A 380 -17.40 -17.53 -1.33
CA GLY A 380 -15.97 -17.28 -1.11
C GLY A 380 -15.64 -16.70 0.27
N SER A 381 -16.62 -16.37 1.11
CA SER A 381 -16.39 -15.90 2.48
C SER A 381 -15.65 -16.93 3.33
N PRO A 382 -14.77 -16.49 4.24
CA PRO A 382 -14.02 -17.38 5.12
C PRO A 382 -14.93 -18.07 6.13
N LEU A 383 -14.61 -19.33 6.42
CA LEU A 383 -15.08 -20.06 7.59
C LEU A 383 -13.94 -20.11 8.60
N PHE A 384 -14.15 -19.59 9.78
CA PHE A 384 -13.19 -19.60 10.88
C PHE A 384 -13.49 -20.72 11.87
N ASP A 385 -12.45 -21.30 12.48
CA ASP A 385 -12.56 -22.24 13.60
C ASP A 385 -12.64 -21.49 14.95
N GLN A 386 -12.74 -22.22 16.04
CA GLN A 386 -12.74 -21.73 17.43
C GLN A 386 -11.44 -21.01 17.83
N ASN A 387 -10.39 -21.07 17.03
CA ASN A 387 -9.12 -20.37 17.24
C ASN A 387 -8.96 -19.17 16.31
N HIS A 388 -10.05 -18.71 15.69
CA HIS A 388 -10.09 -17.57 14.77
C HIS A 388 -9.25 -17.73 13.50
N ARG A 389 -9.04 -19.00 13.02
CA ARG A 389 -8.27 -19.32 11.84
C ARG A 389 -9.16 -19.81 10.72
N ILE A 390 -8.84 -19.40 9.49
CA ILE A 390 -9.57 -19.85 8.30
C ILE A 390 -9.35 -21.33 8.08
N ILE A 391 -10.44 -22.09 7.98
CA ILE A 391 -10.46 -23.53 7.66
C ILE A 391 -11.14 -23.84 6.33
N GLY A 392 -11.75 -22.82 5.69
CA GLY A 392 -12.44 -22.98 4.42
C GLY A 392 -13.00 -21.68 3.85
N GLN A 393 -13.53 -21.76 2.63
CA GLN A 393 -14.24 -20.68 1.94
C GLN A 393 -15.60 -21.16 1.43
N LEU A 394 -16.64 -20.32 1.49
CA LEU A 394 -18.01 -20.70 1.13
C LEU A 394 -18.11 -21.09 -0.34
N TYR A 395 -18.47 -22.35 -0.57
CA TYR A 395 -18.79 -22.87 -1.90
C TYR A 395 -20.27 -22.70 -2.23
N GLY A 396 -21.18 -22.99 -1.27
CA GLY A 396 -22.61 -22.89 -1.53
C GLY A 396 -23.45 -23.49 -0.42
N GLY A 397 -24.73 -23.72 -0.72
CA GLY A 397 -25.69 -24.33 0.21
C GLY A 397 -27.12 -23.91 -0.08
N ALA A 398 -28.02 -24.25 0.85
CA ALA A 398 -29.44 -23.94 0.81
C ALA A 398 -29.89 -23.04 1.96
N ALA A 399 -28.97 -22.65 2.85
CA ALA A 399 -29.27 -21.73 3.94
C ALA A 399 -29.72 -20.37 3.41
N ALA A 400 -30.72 -19.77 4.00
CA ALA A 400 -31.27 -18.47 3.63
C ALA A 400 -32.16 -17.93 4.77
N CYS A 401 -32.46 -16.64 4.75
CA CYS A 401 -33.47 -16.09 5.63
C CYS A 401 -34.88 -16.59 5.27
N SER A 402 -35.64 -16.92 6.29
CA SER A 402 -37.11 -17.17 6.21
C SER A 402 -37.79 -16.14 7.12
N GLY A 403 -38.06 -14.95 6.61
CA GLY A 403 -38.47 -13.82 7.41
C GLY A 403 -37.31 -13.32 8.29
N SER A 404 -37.52 -13.31 9.61
CA SER A 404 -36.54 -12.86 10.62
C SER A 404 -35.70 -13.99 11.23
N VAL A 405 -35.83 -15.21 10.74
CA VAL A 405 -35.06 -16.37 11.19
C VAL A 405 -34.40 -17.06 10.01
N ASN A 406 -33.37 -17.86 10.23
CA ASN A 406 -32.82 -18.71 9.22
C ASN A 406 -33.82 -19.83 8.82
N ASN A 407 -33.65 -20.44 7.66
CA ASN A 407 -34.53 -21.50 7.16
C ASN A 407 -34.15 -22.89 7.69
N GLY A 408 -33.13 -23.03 8.53
CA GLY A 408 -32.62 -24.30 9.06
C GLY A 408 -32.01 -25.22 7.99
N ALA A 409 -31.57 -24.68 6.87
CA ALA A 409 -30.94 -25.45 5.80
C ALA A 409 -29.42 -25.34 5.85
N TYR A 410 -28.76 -26.25 5.12
CA TYR A 410 -27.31 -26.48 5.14
C TYR A 410 -26.52 -25.49 4.29
N ASP A 411 -25.21 -25.36 4.65
CA ASP A 411 -24.17 -24.77 3.84
C ASP A 411 -22.94 -25.69 3.75
N PHE A 412 -22.06 -25.42 2.79
CA PHE A 412 -20.79 -26.16 2.68
C PHE A 412 -19.67 -25.22 2.20
N TYR A 413 -18.48 -25.44 2.77
CA TYR A 413 -17.28 -24.64 2.54
C TYR A 413 -16.17 -25.53 1.98
N GLY A 414 -15.47 -25.07 0.95
CA GLY A 414 -14.27 -25.74 0.47
C GLY A 414 -13.23 -25.86 1.59
N ARG A 415 -12.63 -27.06 1.76
CA ARG A 415 -11.70 -27.31 2.86
C ARG A 415 -10.33 -26.71 2.59
N PHE A 416 -9.87 -25.82 3.47
CA PHE A 416 -8.59 -25.13 3.31
C PHE A 416 -7.38 -26.06 3.30
N ASN A 417 -7.37 -27.15 4.07
CA ASN A 417 -6.31 -28.17 4.04
C ASN A 417 -6.21 -28.90 2.68
N VAL A 418 -7.31 -28.97 1.91
CA VAL A 418 -7.30 -29.49 0.54
C VAL A 418 -6.79 -28.41 -0.41
N SER A 419 -7.27 -27.17 -0.25
CA SER A 419 -6.77 -25.99 -0.98
C SER A 419 -5.26 -25.83 -0.84
N TRP A 420 -4.71 -26.09 0.35
CA TRP A 420 -3.27 -26.08 0.64
C TRP A 420 -2.50 -26.99 -0.31
N GLY A 421 -3.00 -28.23 -0.49
CA GLY A 421 -2.39 -29.21 -1.41
C GLY A 421 -2.60 -28.92 -2.89
N LEU A 422 -3.56 -28.07 -3.24
CA LEU A 422 -3.91 -27.68 -4.63
C LEU A 422 -3.12 -26.44 -5.12
N GLY A 423 -2.12 -25.98 -4.36
CA GLY A 423 -1.20 -24.93 -4.78
C GLY A 423 -1.15 -23.70 -3.87
N VAL A 424 -2.10 -23.53 -2.96
CA VAL A 424 -2.14 -22.38 -2.03
C VAL A 424 -0.86 -22.32 -1.17
N SER A 425 -0.32 -23.46 -0.77
CA SER A 425 0.92 -23.57 0.03
C SER A 425 2.14 -22.90 -0.62
N GLN A 426 2.20 -22.81 -1.95
CA GLN A 426 3.33 -22.19 -2.67
C GLN A 426 3.45 -20.69 -2.37
N TYR A 427 2.32 -20.06 -2.06
CA TYR A 427 2.24 -18.63 -1.78
C TYR A 427 2.15 -18.32 -0.29
N LEU A 428 1.42 -19.15 0.47
CA LEU A 428 1.23 -18.88 1.90
C LEU A 428 2.30 -19.51 2.81
N ASP A 429 3.20 -20.36 2.27
CA ASP A 429 4.43 -20.81 2.95
C ASP A 429 5.68 -20.50 2.12
N PRO A 430 5.95 -19.22 1.76
CA PRO A 430 7.14 -18.85 0.97
C PRO A 430 8.44 -19.17 1.69
N THR A 431 8.43 -19.27 3.01
CA THR A 431 9.59 -19.60 3.83
C THR A 431 9.89 -21.12 3.87
N ASN A 432 9.01 -21.95 3.27
CA ASN A 432 9.07 -23.41 3.34
C ASN A 432 9.19 -23.93 4.79
N SER A 433 8.48 -23.29 5.70
CA SER A 433 8.47 -23.61 7.13
C SER A 433 7.90 -24.99 7.41
N GLY A 434 6.99 -25.46 6.53
CA GLY A 434 6.21 -26.69 6.71
C GLY A 434 5.14 -26.56 7.79
N THR A 435 4.85 -25.34 8.28
CA THR A 435 3.74 -25.13 9.20
C THR A 435 2.40 -25.36 8.50
N THR A 436 1.46 -25.91 9.21
CA THR A 436 0.08 -26.12 8.75
C THR A 436 -0.90 -25.23 9.49
N VAL A 437 -0.42 -24.38 10.39
CA VAL A 437 -1.22 -23.45 11.18
C VAL A 437 -0.45 -22.14 11.30
N LEU A 438 -1.15 -21.02 11.05
CA LEU A 438 -0.58 -19.68 11.16
C LEU A 438 -1.64 -18.73 11.71
N ASP A 439 -1.22 -17.86 12.63
CA ASP A 439 -2.10 -16.78 13.15
C ASP A 439 -2.20 -15.60 12.18
N GLY A 440 -3.13 -14.69 12.42
CA GLY A 440 -3.30 -13.47 11.62
C GLY A 440 -2.11 -12.52 11.71
N TYR A 441 -2.04 -11.57 10.80
CA TYR A 441 -1.01 -10.54 10.74
C TYR A 441 -1.66 -9.15 10.53
N PRO A 442 -1.25 -8.13 11.26
CA PRO A 442 -0.25 -8.14 12.34
C PRO A 442 -0.69 -9.03 13.50
N THR A 443 0.25 -9.83 14.04
CA THR A 443 -0.07 -10.81 15.07
C THR A 443 -0.55 -10.14 16.36
N GLY A 444 -1.76 -10.47 16.74
CA GLY A 444 -2.30 -10.26 18.08
C GLY A 444 -2.56 -8.81 18.44
N PHE A 445 -3.77 -8.33 18.16
CA PHE A 445 -4.34 -7.21 18.92
C PHE A 445 -4.69 -7.66 20.34
N ASN A 446 -3.69 -7.98 21.16
CA ASN A 446 -3.78 -7.62 22.56
C ASN A 446 -3.71 -6.09 22.54
N THR A 447 -4.86 -5.43 22.65
CA THR A 447 -4.98 -3.96 22.61
C THR A 447 -4.20 -3.26 23.72
N ASP A 448 -3.59 -4.05 24.60
CA ASP A 448 -2.85 -3.58 25.76
C ASP A 448 -1.34 -3.73 25.62
N GLU A 449 -0.82 -4.52 24.67
CA GLU A 449 0.63 -4.74 24.42
C GLU A 449 0.99 -4.37 22.97
N GLY A 450 2.13 -3.72 22.79
CA GLY A 450 2.65 -3.28 21.50
C GLY A 450 3.73 -2.23 21.68
N CYS A 451 4.27 -1.71 20.58
CA CYS A 451 5.22 -0.62 20.67
C CYS A 451 4.56 0.67 21.17
N THR A 452 5.01 1.16 22.32
CA THR A 452 4.52 2.41 22.94
C THR A 452 5.38 3.63 22.59
N ASP A 453 6.48 3.47 21.85
CA ASP A 453 7.33 4.58 21.41
C ASP A 453 6.73 5.28 20.19
N PRO A 454 6.25 6.54 20.31
CA PRO A 454 5.67 7.26 19.20
C PRO A 454 6.65 7.62 18.08
N THR A 455 7.96 7.38 18.27
CA THR A 455 8.99 7.58 17.23
C THR A 455 9.26 6.31 16.45
N ALA A 456 8.83 5.15 16.94
CA ALA A 456 8.96 3.88 16.25
C ALA A 456 8.02 3.78 15.05
N CYS A 457 8.48 3.15 13.99
CA CYS A 457 7.69 2.97 12.76
C CYS A 457 6.48 2.05 12.93
N ASN A 458 6.49 1.17 13.93
CA ASN A 458 5.40 0.27 14.31
C ASN A 458 4.69 0.72 15.59
N TYR A 459 4.74 2.02 15.89
CA TYR A 459 4.03 2.59 17.05
C TYR A 459 2.55 2.23 17.03
N SER A 460 2.06 1.71 18.14
CA SER A 460 0.65 1.41 18.35
C SER A 460 0.02 2.41 19.34
N PRO A 461 -0.82 3.36 18.88
CA PRO A 461 -1.46 4.32 19.78
C PRO A 461 -2.45 3.68 20.76
N LEU A 462 -2.74 2.39 20.60
CA LEU A 462 -3.63 1.61 21.48
C LEU A 462 -2.86 0.76 22.51
N ALA A 463 -1.54 0.60 22.34
CA ALA A 463 -0.72 -0.14 23.29
C ALA A 463 -0.55 0.66 24.57
N ILE A 464 -0.87 0.03 25.71
CA ILE A 464 -0.64 0.56 27.06
C ILE A 464 0.59 -0.09 27.72
N PHE A 465 1.05 -1.21 27.19
CA PHE A 465 2.26 -1.89 27.62
C PHE A 465 3.18 -2.12 26.43
N ASP A 466 4.45 -1.72 26.60
CA ASP A 466 5.49 -2.00 25.61
C ASP A 466 5.83 -3.49 25.64
N ASP A 467 5.61 -4.18 24.52
CA ASP A 467 5.94 -5.59 24.32
C ASP A 467 7.40 -5.80 23.87
N GLY A 468 8.16 -4.72 23.72
CA GLY A 468 9.54 -4.74 23.22
C GLY A 468 9.63 -4.89 21.69
N SER A 469 8.50 -4.73 20.97
CA SER A 469 8.45 -4.85 19.51
C SER A 469 8.83 -3.57 18.76
N CYS A 470 9.10 -2.46 19.49
CA CYS A 470 9.43 -1.18 18.86
C CYS A 470 10.59 -1.33 17.86
N ALA A 471 10.34 -0.89 16.62
CA ALA A 471 11.29 -0.97 15.53
C ALA A 471 11.49 0.41 14.89
N GLU A 472 12.66 0.66 14.37
CA GLU A 472 12.97 1.83 13.56
C GLU A 472 12.89 1.47 12.06
N ASN A 473 12.65 2.45 11.20
CA ASN A 473 12.82 2.24 9.77
C ASN A 473 14.30 1.98 9.48
N ASP A 474 14.56 0.98 8.64
CA ASP A 474 15.89 0.81 8.07
C ASP A 474 16.20 1.94 7.05
N ALA A 475 17.40 1.93 6.46
CA ALA A 475 17.81 2.94 5.48
C ALA A 475 16.95 2.94 4.21
N CYS A 476 16.19 1.86 3.96
CA CYS A 476 15.23 1.71 2.87
C CYS A 476 13.84 2.23 3.22
N GLY A 477 13.60 2.65 4.47
CA GLY A 477 12.30 3.06 4.98
C GLY A 477 11.38 1.90 5.36
N VAL A 478 11.91 0.68 5.47
CA VAL A 478 11.18 -0.52 5.89
C VAL A 478 11.25 -0.64 7.40
N CYS A 479 10.09 -0.71 8.05
CA CYS A 479 10.02 -0.82 9.50
C CYS A 479 10.61 -2.14 10.00
N GLY A 480 11.65 -2.06 10.86
CA GLY A 480 12.36 -3.24 11.36
C GLY A 480 13.15 -3.99 10.29
N GLY A 481 13.36 -3.39 9.12
CA GLY A 481 14.08 -3.98 8.00
C GLY A 481 15.58 -4.16 8.26
N ASP A 482 16.23 -4.87 7.38
CA ASP A 482 17.66 -5.20 7.41
C ASP A 482 18.45 -4.53 6.26
N ASN A 483 17.85 -3.53 5.60
CA ASN A 483 18.36 -2.82 4.43
C ASN A 483 18.41 -3.65 3.13
N SER A 484 17.90 -4.86 3.11
CA SER A 484 17.98 -5.73 1.93
C SER A 484 17.10 -5.25 0.76
N SER A 485 16.04 -4.50 1.05
CA SER A 485 15.07 -4.02 0.04
C SER A 485 15.61 -2.88 -0.84
N CYS A 486 16.67 -2.19 -0.41
CA CYS A 486 17.40 -1.19 -1.20
C CYS A 486 18.91 -1.42 -1.14
N GLY A 487 19.31 -2.64 -0.78
CA GLY A 487 20.70 -3.08 -0.83
C GLY A 487 21.13 -3.29 -2.28
N GLY A 488 22.38 -2.96 -2.57
CA GLY A 488 22.98 -3.11 -3.88
C GLY A 488 24.34 -2.45 -3.88
N CYS A 489 25.01 -2.48 -5.02
CA CYS A 489 26.29 -1.81 -5.14
C CYS A 489 26.12 -0.28 -5.22
N THR A 490 26.52 0.45 -4.20
CA THR A 490 26.45 1.93 -4.16
C THR A 490 27.70 2.62 -4.72
N ASN A 491 28.72 1.88 -5.11
CA ASN A 491 29.94 2.46 -5.65
C ASN A 491 29.81 2.74 -7.16
N PRO A 492 29.82 4.03 -7.61
CA PRO A 492 29.69 4.38 -9.03
C PRO A 492 30.84 3.86 -9.92
N GLN A 493 31.93 3.35 -9.34
CA GLN A 493 33.05 2.77 -10.08
C GLN A 493 32.91 1.27 -10.30
N ALA A 494 31.96 0.63 -9.64
CA ALA A 494 31.67 -0.77 -9.86
C ALA A 494 30.86 -0.96 -11.15
N CYS A 495 31.16 -2.00 -11.93
CA CYS A 495 30.42 -2.25 -13.15
C CYS A 495 28.98 -2.74 -12.91
N ASN A 496 28.66 -3.16 -11.70
CA ASN A 496 27.30 -3.46 -11.24
C ASN A 496 26.73 -2.37 -10.31
N TYR A 497 27.16 -1.11 -10.48
CA TYR A 497 26.61 0.03 -9.76
C TYR A 497 25.08 0.11 -9.93
N ASP A 498 24.38 0.19 -8.84
CA ASP A 498 22.93 0.42 -8.82
C ASP A 498 22.64 1.82 -8.27
N ALA A 499 22.21 2.72 -9.13
CA ALA A 499 21.82 4.08 -8.76
C ALA A 499 20.57 4.13 -7.84
N GLY A 500 19.82 3.04 -7.72
CA GLY A 500 18.67 2.89 -6.82
C GLY A 500 19.05 2.35 -5.44
N ALA A 501 20.24 1.77 -5.29
CA ALA A 501 20.72 1.27 -4.02
C ALA A 501 21.01 2.41 -3.04
N VAL A 502 20.49 2.28 -1.80
CA VAL A 502 20.71 3.23 -0.71
C VAL A 502 21.78 2.69 0.27
N VAL A 503 21.91 1.36 0.32
CA VAL A 503 22.86 0.67 1.21
C VAL A 503 23.73 -0.28 0.40
N ASP A 504 25.05 -0.22 0.62
CA ASP A 504 25.98 -1.17 0.01
C ASP A 504 25.83 -2.54 0.69
N ASP A 505 25.41 -3.53 -0.09
CA ASP A 505 25.25 -4.92 0.33
C ASP A 505 26.54 -5.76 0.21
N GLY A 506 27.63 -5.13 -0.20
CA GLY A 506 28.93 -5.76 -0.45
C GLY A 506 29.01 -6.46 -1.81
N SER A 507 28.02 -6.28 -2.69
CA SER A 507 27.98 -6.91 -4.02
C SER A 507 28.85 -6.20 -5.06
N CYS A 508 29.48 -5.06 -4.72
CA CYS A 508 30.24 -4.25 -5.66
C CYS A 508 31.39 -5.03 -6.34
N VAL A 509 31.37 -5.06 -7.67
CA VAL A 509 32.44 -5.65 -8.51
C VAL A 509 33.30 -4.55 -9.07
N LEU A 510 34.34 -4.16 -8.35
CA LEU A 510 35.24 -3.05 -8.71
C LEU A 510 36.20 -3.37 -9.86
N SER A 511 36.54 -4.65 -10.03
CA SER A 511 37.45 -5.15 -11.10
C SER A 511 36.72 -5.95 -12.16
N GLY A 512 35.40 -5.77 -12.31
CA GLY A 512 34.60 -6.45 -13.29
C GLY A 512 34.56 -5.77 -14.63
N VAL A 513 34.15 -6.51 -15.66
CA VAL A 513 33.90 -6.00 -17.02
C VAL A 513 32.39 -6.09 -17.29
N ALA A 514 31.79 -5.00 -17.70
CA ALA A 514 30.41 -4.98 -18.15
C ALA A 514 30.28 -5.73 -19.48
N LEU A 515 29.29 -6.62 -19.57
CA LEU A 515 28.92 -7.31 -20.79
C LEU A 515 27.52 -6.91 -21.20
N THR A 516 27.34 -6.65 -22.50
CA THR A 516 25.99 -6.39 -23.07
C THR A 516 25.75 -7.40 -24.20
N PHE A 517 24.73 -8.25 -24.02
CA PHE A 517 24.26 -9.16 -25.05
C PHE A 517 23.02 -8.59 -25.72
N THR A 518 23.03 -8.51 -27.04
CA THR A 518 21.89 -8.04 -27.85
C THR A 518 21.47 -9.15 -28.79
N LEU A 519 20.18 -9.51 -28.77
CA LEU A 519 19.57 -10.49 -29.64
C LEU A 519 18.43 -9.87 -30.43
N LEU A 520 18.45 -10.00 -31.74
CA LEU A 520 17.31 -9.78 -32.63
C LEU A 520 16.75 -11.15 -33.01
N THR A 521 15.52 -11.43 -32.60
CA THR A 521 14.86 -12.70 -32.93
C THR A 521 14.43 -12.75 -34.41
N ASP A 522 14.25 -13.94 -34.93
CA ASP A 522 13.59 -14.18 -36.22
C ASP A 522 12.05 -14.26 -36.07
N ASN A 523 11.36 -15.09 -36.85
CA ASN A 523 9.92 -15.28 -36.78
C ASN A 523 9.48 -16.39 -35.80
N TYR A 524 10.40 -17.08 -35.17
CA TYR A 524 10.16 -18.16 -34.19
C TYR A 524 10.94 -17.94 -32.87
N PRO A 525 10.69 -16.84 -32.18
CA PRO A 525 11.46 -16.42 -31.01
C PRO A 525 11.42 -17.43 -29.85
N GLY A 526 10.38 -18.28 -29.79
CA GLY A 526 10.22 -19.30 -28.76
C GLY A 526 11.22 -20.48 -28.86
N GLU A 527 11.97 -20.57 -29.96
CA GLU A 527 12.96 -21.62 -30.19
C GLU A 527 14.34 -21.24 -29.67
N THR A 528 14.59 -19.93 -29.43
CA THR A 528 15.89 -19.37 -29.08
C THR A 528 16.05 -19.23 -27.58
N THR A 529 17.14 -19.80 -27.06
CA THR A 529 17.66 -19.56 -25.71
C THR A 529 19.17 -19.34 -25.77
N TRP A 530 19.74 -18.71 -24.78
CA TRP A 530 21.19 -18.50 -24.71
C TRP A 530 21.68 -18.43 -23.27
N SER A 531 22.96 -18.69 -23.07
CA SER A 531 23.64 -18.54 -21.78
C SER A 531 25.10 -18.19 -21.97
N VAL A 532 25.66 -17.46 -21.00
CA VAL A 532 27.08 -17.26 -20.81
C VAL A 532 27.50 -17.98 -19.55
N THR A 533 28.50 -18.84 -19.66
CA THR A 533 29.05 -19.61 -18.53
C THR A 533 30.52 -19.31 -18.31
N ASP A 534 30.98 -19.37 -17.07
CA ASP A 534 32.38 -19.28 -16.70
C ASP A 534 33.13 -20.62 -16.95
N ASP A 535 34.43 -20.63 -16.75
CA ASP A 535 35.27 -21.85 -16.90
C ASP A 535 34.90 -22.99 -15.92
N ALA A 536 34.18 -22.67 -14.82
CA ALA A 536 33.67 -23.67 -13.89
C ALA A 536 32.30 -24.23 -14.32
N GLY A 537 31.70 -23.70 -15.39
CA GLY A 537 30.39 -24.04 -15.90
C GLY A 537 29.23 -23.36 -15.17
N SER A 538 29.50 -22.35 -14.35
CA SER A 538 28.46 -21.55 -13.70
C SER A 538 27.88 -20.51 -14.67
N THR A 539 26.56 -20.43 -14.76
CA THR A 539 25.89 -19.42 -15.61
C THR A 539 26.00 -18.04 -14.98
N VAL A 540 26.53 -17.07 -15.76
CA VAL A 540 26.66 -15.66 -15.34
C VAL A 540 25.61 -14.76 -15.98
N MET A 541 25.06 -15.16 -17.13
CA MET A 541 23.88 -14.53 -17.73
C MET A 541 23.18 -15.52 -18.67
N GLU A 542 21.87 -15.37 -18.81
CA GLU A 542 21.05 -16.25 -19.68
C GLU A 542 19.78 -15.53 -20.14
N GLY A 543 19.11 -16.08 -21.14
CA GLY A 543 17.83 -15.54 -21.60
C GLY A 543 17.08 -16.46 -22.57
N GLY A 544 15.79 -16.17 -22.77
CA GLY A 544 14.87 -16.95 -23.59
C GLY A 544 14.17 -18.06 -22.81
N PRO A 545 13.15 -18.75 -23.43
CA PRO A 545 12.64 -18.44 -24.78
C PRO A 545 11.86 -17.11 -24.84
N TYR A 546 11.73 -16.55 -26.04
CA TYR A 546 11.13 -15.23 -26.28
C TYR A 546 9.77 -15.35 -26.98
N ASN A 547 8.98 -14.25 -27.00
CA ASN A 547 7.63 -14.23 -27.60
C ASN A 547 7.49 -13.23 -28.77
N GLY A 548 8.41 -12.28 -28.95
CA GLY A 548 8.33 -11.24 -29.96
C GLY A 548 9.09 -11.62 -31.23
N ASN A 549 8.40 -11.65 -32.39
CA ASN A 549 9.00 -11.86 -33.70
C ASN A 549 9.77 -10.62 -34.13
N GLN A 550 10.99 -10.77 -34.65
CA GLN A 550 11.84 -9.67 -35.11
C GLN A 550 11.99 -8.56 -34.06
N THR A 551 12.10 -8.97 -32.81
CA THR A 551 12.19 -8.09 -31.65
C THR A 551 13.59 -8.13 -31.08
N THR A 552 14.13 -6.97 -30.73
CA THR A 552 15.44 -6.86 -30.10
C THR A 552 15.29 -6.98 -28.58
N TYR A 553 16.10 -7.86 -28.00
CA TYR A 553 16.25 -8.04 -26.57
C TYR A 553 17.68 -7.72 -26.16
N THR A 554 17.86 -7.08 -25.02
CA THR A 554 19.18 -6.75 -24.48
C THR A 554 19.27 -7.27 -23.05
N ALA A 555 20.41 -7.84 -22.68
CA ALA A 555 20.72 -8.27 -21.33
C ALA A 555 22.14 -7.78 -20.97
N GLU A 556 22.30 -7.38 -19.71
CA GLU A 556 23.55 -6.83 -19.20
C GLU A 556 24.01 -7.62 -17.98
N ALA A 557 25.31 -7.79 -17.81
CA ALA A 557 25.91 -8.36 -16.62
C ALA A 557 27.30 -7.79 -16.37
N CYS A 558 27.71 -7.80 -15.12
CA CYS A 558 29.08 -7.48 -14.70
C CYS A 558 29.78 -8.79 -14.32
N VAL A 559 30.87 -9.11 -15.02
CA VAL A 559 31.60 -10.37 -14.81
C VAL A 559 33.05 -10.09 -14.40
N ALA A 560 33.62 -10.97 -13.62
CA ALA A 560 35.04 -10.91 -13.27
C ALA A 560 35.91 -11.10 -14.52
N THR A 561 37.17 -10.70 -14.47
CA THR A 561 38.15 -11.03 -15.53
C THR A 561 38.35 -12.53 -15.61
N GLY A 562 38.33 -13.06 -16.81
CA GLY A 562 38.38 -14.51 -17.01
C GLY A 562 37.89 -14.92 -18.39
N CYS A 563 37.85 -16.20 -18.66
CA CYS A 563 37.32 -16.75 -19.91
C CYS A 563 35.91 -17.31 -19.70
N TYR A 564 35.07 -17.16 -20.69
CA TYR A 564 33.65 -17.47 -20.70
C TYR A 564 33.25 -18.11 -22.02
N THR A 565 32.13 -18.82 -21.99
CA THR A 565 31.53 -19.43 -23.17
C THR A 565 30.12 -18.91 -23.37
N LEU A 566 29.85 -18.25 -24.50
CA LEU A 566 28.51 -17.93 -24.97
C LEU A 566 27.95 -19.15 -25.72
N THR A 567 26.79 -19.62 -25.33
CA THR A 567 26.02 -20.67 -26.01
C THR A 567 24.67 -20.11 -26.43
N VAL A 568 24.38 -20.12 -27.72
CA VAL A 568 23.06 -19.76 -28.27
C VAL A 568 22.43 -21.04 -28.82
N ASN A 569 21.26 -21.39 -28.32
CA ASN A 569 20.53 -22.61 -28.71
C ASN A 569 19.29 -22.25 -29.55
N ASP A 570 19.02 -23.11 -30.52
CA ASP A 570 17.80 -23.12 -31.29
C ASP A 570 17.18 -24.53 -31.25
N SER A 571 15.97 -24.66 -30.73
CA SER A 571 15.32 -25.95 -30.49
C SER A 571 14.81 -26.63 -31.76
N TYR A 572 14.63 -25.88 -32.85
CA TYR A 572 14.21 -26.47 -34.14
C TYR A 572 15.40 -26.87 -35.04
N GLY A 573 16.50 -26.14 -34.93
CA GLY A 573 17.78 -26.50 -35.59
C GLY A 573 18.04 -25.80 -36.92
N ASP A 574 17.39 -24.65 -37.16
CA ASP A 574 17.66 -23.79 -38.33
C ASP A 574 18.32 -22.45 -37.92
N GLY A 575 18.67 -22.30 -36.64
CA GLY A 575 19.34 -21.13 -36.07
C GLY A 575 18.39 -19.94 -35.96
N LEU A 576 18.91 -18.72 -36.18
CA LEU A 576 18.10 -17.50 -36.21
C LEU A 576 17.69 -17.13 -37.64
N GLN A 577 17.23 -18.12 -38.42
CA GLN A 577 16.86 -17.90 -39.84
C GLN A 577 15.67 -18.77 -40.27
N TYR A 578 14.57 -18.16 -40.68
CA TYR A 578 13.46 -18.84 -41.32
C TYR A 578 12.90 -18.04 -42.49
N SER A 579 12.72 -18.73 -43.65
CA SER A 579 12.05 -18.21 -44.85
C SER A 579 12.53 -16.85 -45.35
N GLY A 580 13.81 -16.55 -45.15
CA GLY A 580 14.45 -15.29 -45.60
C GLY A 580 14.38 -14.16 -44.58
N VAL A 581 13.85 -14.41 -43.40
CA VAL A 581 13.96 -13.55 -42.22
C VAL A 581 15.13 -14.06 -41.40
N VAL A 582 16.04 -13.17 -41.03
CA VAL A 582 17.27 -13.48 -40.29
C VAL A 582 17.34 -12.59 -39.06
N GLY A 583 17.44 -13.23 -37.89
CA GLY A 583 17.78 -12.57 -36.63
C GLY A 583 19.27 -12.25 -36.54
N ASN A 584 19.73 -11.78 -35.41
CA ASN A 584 21.13 -11.50 -35.14
C ASN A 584 21.41 -11.56 -33.62
N TYR A 585 22.65 -11.85 -33.22
CA TYR A 585 23.10 -11.61 -31.86
C TYR A 585 24.51 -11.04 -31.83
N THR A 586 24.81 -10.26 -30.79
CA THR A 586 26.12 -9.66 -30.53
C THR A 586 26.33 -9.59 -29.01
N LEU A 587 27.51 -9.94 -28.55
CA LEU A 587 28.01 -9.73 -27.21
C LEU A 587 29.17 -8.75 -27.25
N VAL A 588 29.08 -7.67 -26.48
CA VAL A 588 30.13 -6.67 -26.38
C VAL A 588 30.57 -6.44 -24.95
N ASP A 589 31.80 -5.98 -24.73
CA ASP A 589 32.26 -5.49 -23.44
C ASP A 589 31.87 -4.02 -23.19
N GLY A 590 32.19 -3.49 -22.00
CA GLY A 590 31.89 -2.11 -21.62
C GLY A 590 32.56 -1.03 -22.51
N ASP A 591 33.62 -1.37 -23.19
CA ASP A 591 34.34 -0.50 -24.16
C ASP A 591 33.74 -0.63 -25.56
N GLY A 592 32.78 -1.49 -25.80
CA GLY A 592 32.13 -1.74 -27.08
C GLY A 592 32.88 -2.72 -28.00
N ASN A 593 33.90 -3.41 -27.51
CA ASN A 593 34.56 -4.45 -28.27
C ASN A 593 33.66 -5.67 -28.43
N VAL A 594 33.56 -6.21 -29.64
CA VAL A 594 32.75 -7.38 -29.94
C VAL A 594 33.47 -8.64 -29.45
N LEU A 595 32.92 -9.32 -28.45
CA LEU A 595 33.44 -10.56 -27.88
C LEU A 595 32.89 -11.78 -28.61
N ALA A 596 31.64 -11.73 -29.00
CA ALA A 596 30.98 -12.77 -29.81
C ALA A 596 29.90 -12.15 -30.70
N GLN A 597 29.71 -12.69 -31.89
CA GLN A 597 28.64 -12.28 -32.80
C GLN A 597 28.18 -13.42 -33.69
N MET A 598 26.96 -13.29 -34.19
CA MET A 598 26.42 -14.27 -35.13
C MET A 598 27.26 -14.29 -36.42
N VAL A 599 27.57 -15.49 -36.90
CA VAL A 599 28.27 -15.77 -38.14
C VAL A 599 27.38 -16.54 -39.11
N ASP A 600 27.77 -16.65 -40.39
CA ASP A 600 27.13 -17.49 -41.41
C ASP A 600 25.66 -17.20 -41.73
N GLY A 601 25.22 -15.94 -41.62
CA GLY A 601 23.88 -15.53 -42.06
C GLY A 601 22.72 -16.11 -41.28
N GLY A 602 22.96 -16.56 -40.04
CA GLY A 602 21.93 -16.95 -39.07
C GLY A 602 21.64 -18.44 -38.97
N ASN A 603 22.11 -19.26 -39.90
CA ASN A 603 21.90 -20.71 -39.83
C ASN A 603 23.11 -21.41 -39.16
N PHE A 604 23.07 -21.49 -37.84
CA PHE A 604 24.06 -22.18 -37.02
C PHE A 604 23.61 -23.59 -36.56
N GLY A 605 22.46 -24.06 -37.06
CA GLY A 605 21.86 -25.32 -36.63
C GLY A 605 21.25 -25.18 -35.23
N SER A 606 21.27 -26.24 -34.42
CA SER A 606 20.65 -26.27 -33.09
C SER A 606 21.45 -25.55 -32.00
N GLN A 607 22.71 -25.17 -32.27
CA GLN A 607 23.56 -24.54 -31.27
C GLN A 607 24.75 -23.79 -31.91
N ALA A 608 25.01 -22.60 -31.44
CA ALA A 608 26.25 -21.86 -31.68
C ALA A 608 27.00 -21.65 -30.36
N VAL A 609 28.30 -21.95 -30.35
CA VAL A 609 29.15 -21.82 -29.16
C VAL A 609 30.32 -20.93 -29.48
N THR A 610 30.64 -19.95 -28.66
CA THR A 610 31.75 -19.04 -28.80
C THR A 610 32.47 -18.85 -27.48
N ASP A 611 33.75 -19.21 -27.42
CA ASP A 611 34.59 -18.92 -26.26
C ASP A 611 35.21 -17.53 -26.40
N PHE A 612 35.22 -16.78 -25.33
CA PHE A 612 35.83 -15.44 -25.27
C PHE A 612 36.46 -15.22 -23.90
N CYS A 613 37.37 -14.25 -23.80
CA CYS A 613 37.96 -13.85 -22.52
C CYS A 613 37.80 -12.34 -22.35
N VAL A 614 37.56 -11.91 -21.15
CA VAL A 614 37.52 -10.51 -20.73
C VAL A 614 38.76 -10.20 -19.90
N GLU A 615 39.47 -9.17 -20.24
CA GLU A 615 40.65 -8.69 -19.53
C GLU A 615 40.28 -7.42 -18.77
N ALA A 616 40.94 -7.18 -17.62
CA ALA A 616 40.77 -5.89 -16.93
C ALA A 616 41.25 -4.74 -17.84
N GLY A 617 40.48 -3.68 -17.94
CA GLY A 617 40.95 -2.43 -18.45
C GLY A 617 42.22 -2.02 -17.69
N SER A 618 43.14 -1.25 -18.30
CA SER A 618 44.36 -0.83 -17.66
C SER A 618 44.07 -0.04 -16.40
N ASP A 619 44.27 -0.67 -15.23
CA ASP A 619 44.11 -0.04 -13.91
C ASP A 619 45.08 1.17 -13.81
N VAL A 620 44.52 2.35 -13.56
CA VAL A 620 45.24 3.55 -13.20
C VAL A 620 45.03 3.77 -11.71
N PRO A 621 46.02 3.42 -10.86
CA PRO A 621 45.83 3.58 -9.40
C PRO A 621 45.88 5.06 -9.01
N GLY A 622 45.03 5.48 -8.12
CA GLY A 622 44.91 6.83 -7.58
C GLY A 622 43.70 6.99 -6.67
N CYS A 623 43.52 8.19 -6.13
CA CYS A 623 42.29 8.46 -5.32
C CYS A 623 41.10 8.70 -6.23
N ILE A 624 40.11 7.84 -6.12
CA ILE A 624 38.85 7.91 -6.90
C ILE A 624 37.70 8.59 -6.18
N ASP A 625 37.86 8.97 -4.91
CA ASP A 625 36.83 9.68 -4.16
C ASP A 625 36.81 11.17 -4.55
N SER A 626 35.74 11.59 -5.24
CA SER A 626 35.56 12.99 -5.66
C SER A 626 35.45 14.00 -4.52
N THR A 627 35.30 13.54 -3.27
CA THR A 627 35.28 14.38 -2.07
C THR A 627 36.67 14.51 -1.43
N ALA A 628 37.61 13.69 -1.85
CA ALA A 628 38.99 13.76 -1.38
C ALA A 628 39.76 14.93 -2.00
N CYS A 629 40.68 15.47 -1.24
CA CYS A 629 41.50 16.61 -1.66
C CYS A 629 42.47 16.31 -2.79
N ASN A 630 42.83 15.07 -2.98
CA ASN A 630 43.74 14.55 -4.00
C ASN A 630 43.00 13.64 -5.01
N TYR A 631 41.71 13.90 -5.21
CA TYR A 631 40.92 13.20 -6.23
C TYR A 631 41.62 13.25 -7.61
N ASP A 632 41.76 12.09 -8.21
CA ASP A 632 42.30 11.94 -9.55
C ASP A 632 41.22 11.41 -10.52
N ALA A 633 40.75 12.26 -11.40
CA ALA A 633 39.69 11.88 -12.35
C ALA A 633 40.16 10.89 -13.44
N GLU A 634 41.48 10.62 -13.54
CA GLU A 634 42.06 9.63 -14.48
C GLU A 634 42.31 8.28 -13.78
N ALA A 635 42.20 8.22 -12.44
CA ALA A 635 42.32 6.97 -11.70
C ALA A 635 41.09 6.10 -11.95
N THR A 636 41.32 4.79 -12.14
CA THR A 636 40.28 3.77 -12.32
C THR A 636 40.25 2.76 -11.17
N SER A 637 41.22 2.82 -10.25
CA SER A 637 41.26 2.03 -9.03
C SER A 637 41.78 2.86 -7.85
N ASP A 638 41.12 2.69 -6.69
CA ASP A 638 41.57 3.32 -5.45
C ASP A 638 42.84 2.63 -4.95
N ASP A 639 43.90 3.39 -4.78
CA ASP A 639 45.17 2.91 -4.24
C ASP A 639 45.32 3.19 -2.74
N GLY A 640 44.25 3.66 -2.08
CA GLY A 640 44.23 4.04 -0.67
C GLY A 640 44.92 5.36 -0.37
N SER A 641 45.20 6.16 -1.39
CA SER A 641 45.91 7.46 -1.27
C SER A 641 44.99 8.62 -0.93
N CYS A 642 43.65 8.42 -0.83
CA CYS A 642 42.69 9.48 -0.61
C CYS A 642 43.02 10.29 0.68
N GLU A 643 43.20 11.58 0.51
CA GLU A 643 43.42 12.53 1.62
C GLU A 643 42.17 13.43 1.77
N TYR A 644 41.61 13.46 2.97
CA TYR A 644 40.41 14.27 3.27
C TYR A 644 40.83 15.55 4.02
N GLY A 645 40.17 16.64 3.64
CA GLY A 645 40.35 17.92 4.32
C GLY A 645 39.58 18.00 5.64
N GLN A 646 39.86 19.08 6.37
CA GLN A 646 39.15 19.39 7.62
C GLN A 646 37.95 20.31 7.32
N THR A 647 36.76 19.92 7.82
CA THR A 647 35.55 20.76 7.75
C THR A 647 35.76 22.08 8.45
N TYR A 648 35.28 23.18 7.87
CA TYR A 648 35.24 24.48 8.48
C TYR A 648 33.82 25.07 8.48
N TYR A 649 33.59 25.95 9.43
CA TYR A 649 32.33 26.59 9.72
C TYR A 649 32.41 28.09 9.49
N LEU A 650 31.30 28.73 9.10
CA LEU A 650 31.22 30.16 8.95
C LEU A 650 31.36 30.80 10.36
N ASP A 651 32.33 31.69 10.52
CA ASP A 651 32.64 32.48 11.73
C ASP A 651 32.45 33.95 11.33
N SER A 652 31.26 34.49 11.52
CA SER A 652 30.88 35.81 11.00
C SER A 652 31.32 36.95 11.89
N ASP A 653 31.52 36.70 13.18
CA ASP A 653 31.90 37.71 14.17
C ASP A 653 33.39 37.62 14.62
N GLY A 654 34.08 36.52 14.27
CA GLY A 654 35.51 36.39 14.38
C GLY A 654 35.98 35.94 15.78
N ASP A 655 35.15 35.20 16.51
CA ASP A 655 35.50 34.72 17.86
C ASP A 655 36.21 33.35 17.87
N GLY A 656 36.29 32.72 16.72
CA GLY A 656 37.02 31.46 16.51
C GLY A 656 36.13 30.22 16.50
N TYR A 657 34.80 30.36 16.59
CA TYR A 657 33.81 29.32 16.42
C TYR A 657 32.88 29.68 15.26
N GLY A 658 32.15 28.72 14.73
CA GLY A 658 31.19 28.96 13.65
C GLY A 658 29.91 28.12 13.81
N SER A 659 28.83 28.63 13.26
CA SER A 659 27.51 28.02 13.41
C SER A 659 27.11 27.12 12.23
N VAL A 660 27.56 27.42 11.02
CA VAL A 660 27.14 26.77 9.78
C VAL A 660 28.31 26.14 9.06
N GLU A 661 28.21 24.84 8.77
CA GLU A 661 29.17 24.14 7.92
C GLU A 661 29.26 24.81 6.55
N SER A 662 30.44 25.22 6.14
CA SER A 662 30.66 26.06 4.95
C SER A 662 31.59 25.43 3.93
N GLY A 663 32.24 24.33 4.26
CA GLY A 663 33.08 23.58 3.32
C GLY A 663 34.20 22.79 3.98
N VAL A 664 35.08 22.26 3.14
CA VAL A 664 36.24 21.46 3.57
C VAL A 664 37.55 22.15 3.10
N SER A 665 38.50 22.30 4.00
CA SER A 665 39.83 22.84 3.64
C SER A 665 40.81 21.71 3.44
N CYS A 666 41.31 21.57 2.26
CA CYS A 666 42.31 20.56 1.89
C CYS A 666 43.75 20.93 2.21
N ASN A 667 44.03 22.16 2.54
CA ASN A 667 45.38 22.67 2.79
C ASN A 667 45.59 23.31 4.18
N GLY A 668 44.56 23.18 5.06
CA GLY A 668 44.53 23.76 6.38
C GLY A 668 44.42 25.28 6.42
N VAL A 669 44.12 25.94 5.30
CA VAL A 669 43.94 27.38 5.20
C VAL A 669 42.46 27.70 5.20
N LEU A 670 42.05 28.52 6.18
CA LEU A 670 40.67 28.98 6.31
C LEU A 670 40.39 30.23 5.45
N PRO A 671 39.18 30.37 4.89
CA PRO A 671 38.66 31.67 4.45
C PRO A 671 38.68 32.69 5.57
N GLY A 672 38.73 33.99 5.25
CA GLY A 672 38.93 35.04 6.27
C GLY A 672 37.81 35.25 7.30
N ASN A 673 36.72 34.49 7.17
CA ASN A 673 35.56 34.49 8.06
C ASN A 673 35.09 33.06 8.34
N ALA A 674 36.01 32.19 8.71
CA ALA A 674 35.71 30.79 8.98
C ALA A 674 36.59 30.23 10.10
N SER A 675 36.08 29.25 10.81
CA SER A 675 36.73 28.52 11.88
C SER A 675 36.68 27.00 11.65
N PHE A 676 37.67 26.27 12.18
CA PHE A 676 37.61 24.82 12.29
C PHE A 676 36.80 24.34 13.51
N GLN A 677 36.38 25.26 14.36
CA GLN A 677 35.59 24.98 15.54
C GLN A 677 34.12 25.26 15.25
N SER A 678 33.26 24.29 15.55
CA SER A 678 31.81 24.41 15.45
C SER A 678 31.15 24.72 16.78
N GLY A 679 29.85 24.98 16.77
CA GLY A 679 29.01 25.03 17.95
C GLY A 679 28.70 26.45 18.45
N ASP A 680 29.05 27.48 17.69
CA ASP A 680 28.61 28.84 17.96
C ASP A 680 27.09 28.94 17.89
N CYS A 681 26.47 29.37 18.98
CA CYS A 681 25.03 29.55 19.08
C CYS A 681 24.53 30.92 18.60
N ASN A 682 25.43 31.87 18.37
CA ASN A 682 25.09 33.17 17.80
C ASN A 682 26.26 33.83 17.04
N ASP A 683 26.49 33.39 15.83
CA ASP A 683 27.50 33.80 14.84
C ASP A 683 27.49 35.31 14.43
N ALA A 684 26.82 36.13 15.21
CA ALA A 684 26.80 37.59 15.09
C ALA A 684 27.21 38.31 16.39
N ASN A 685 27.66 37.56 17.40
CA ASN A 685 28.01 38.12 18.68
C ASN A 685 29.22 37.41 19.30
N SER A 686 30.39 37.92 19.05
CA SER A 686 31.72 37.37 19.47
C SER A 686 31.94 37.21 20.99
N THR A 687 30.91 37.30 21.78
CA THR A 687 30.90 36.97 23.20
C THR A 687 30.05 35.76 23.55
N MET A 688 29.51 35.08 22.53
CA MET A 688 28.63 33.90 22.64
C MET A 688 29.23 32.77 21.80
N TYR A 689 30.03 31.89 22.43
CA TYR A 689 30.71 30.76 21.82
C TYR A 689 30.91 29.62 22.81
N PRO A 690 31.14 28.39 22.41
CA PRO A 690 31.35 27.26 23.31
C PRO A 690 32.44 27.50 24.36
N GLY A 691 32.03 27.57 25.62
CA GLY A 691 32.94 27.84 26.75
C GLY A 691 33.25 29.32 27.01
N ALA A 692 32.50 30.24 26.43
CA ALA A 692 32.59 31.67 26.74
C ALA A 692 32.32 31.93 28.26
N PRO A 693 32.97 32.93 28.90
CA PRO A 693 32.68 33.25 30.28
C PRO A 693 31.25 33.82 30.39
N GLY A 694 30.41 33.26 31.26
CA GLY A 694 29.07 33.79 31.57
C GLY A 694 29.13 35.26 32.02
N THR A 695 28.53 36.14 31.26
CA THR A 695 28.62 37.60 31.47
C THR A 695 27.29 38.33 31.53
N ALA A 696 26.16 37.67 31.25
CA ALA A 696 24.84 38.30 31.25
C ALA A 696 23.76 37.35 31.74
N VAL A 697 22.94 37.80 32.67
CA VAL A 697 21.76 37.11 33.20
C VAL A 697 20.76 36.85 32.08
N GLY A 698 20.31 35.61 31.91
CA GLY A 698 19.29 35.22 30.92
C GLY A 698 19.81 35.01 29.52
N ILE A 699 21.10 34.76 29.31
CA ILE A 699 21.69 34.44 28.00
C ILE A 699 22.61 33.25 28.15
N ASP A 700 22.49 32.24 27.30
CA ASP A 700 23.43 31.12 27.16
C ASP A 700 24.64 31.61 26.34
N ASN A 701 25.64 32.16 27.04
CA ASN A 701 26.86 32.70 26.39
C ASN A 701 27.85 31.63 26.00
N ASP A 702 27.84 30.50 26.71
CA ASP A 702 28.81 29.42 26.52
C ASP A 702 28.30 28.30 25.59
N CYS A 703 27.13 28.51 25.03
CA CYS A 703 26.46 27.59 24.11
C CYS A 703 26.33 26.17 24.68
N SER A 704 26.12 26.06 25.97
CA SER A 704 25.98 24.77 26.67
C SER A 704 24.56 24.20 26.60
N GLY A 705 23.60 24.99 26.11
CA GLY A 705 22.18 24.66 26.10
C GLY A 705 21.48 24.97 27.44
N THR A 706 22.21 25.56 28.40
CA THR A 706 21.67 26.04 29.67
C THR A 706 22.07 27.50 29.85
N LEU A 707 21.19 28.29 30.44
CA LEU A 707 21.43 29.70 30.65
C LEU A 707 22.55 29.88 31.73
N ASP A 708 23.39 30.94 31.61
CA ASP A 708 24.50 31.19 32.51
C ASP A 708 24.05 31.47 33.96
N ALA A 709 24.80 30.97 34.92
CA ALA A 709 24.49 30.90 36.34
C ALA A 709 24.46 32.25 37.06
N ASP A 710 23.43 33.04 36.87
CA ASP A 710 22.89 34.04 37.82
C ASP A 710 21.36 34.15 37.66
N GLU A 711 20.70 33.09 37.17
CA GLU A 711 19.24 32.99 37.06
C GLU A 711 18.65 32.66 38.43
N GLU A 712 17.65 33.43 38.81
CA GLU A 712 16.71 33.01 39.83
C GLU A 712 16.02 31.74 39.33
N GLU A 713 16.16 30.65 40.08
CA GLU A 713 15.42 29.43 39.94
C GLU A 713 13.92 29.77 39.77
N VAL A 714 13.34 29.52 38.64
CA VAL A 714 11.88 29.61 38.46
C VAL A 714 11.28 28.51 39.30
N VAL A 715 10.88 28.87 40.52
CA VAL A 715 10.18 27.94 41.40
C VAL A 715 8.75 27.79 40.82
N CYS A 716 8.46 26.64 40.21
CA CYS A 716 7.13 26.23 39.89
C CYS A 716 6.49 25.52 41.09
N PRO A 717 5.61 26.16 41.85
CA PRO A 717 4.99 25.53 43.01
C PRO A 717 4.15 24.30 42.62
N GLU A 718 3.78 24.19 41.32
CA GLU A 718 2.97 23.13 40.75
C GLU A 718 3.82 21.90 40.37
N ASP A 719 5.12 22.00 40.20
CA ASP A 719 6.04 20.87 40.06
C ASP A 719 6.45 20.36 41.45
N VAL A 720 5.55 19.60 42.03
CA VAL A 720 5.67 19.15 43.44
C VAL A 720 6.75 18.10 43.63
N ASN A 721 7.06 17.33 42.62
CA ASN A 721 8.05 16.27 42.66
C ASN A 721 9.44 16.73 42.17
N GLY A 722 9.56 17.92 41.55
CA GLY A 722 10.79 18.52 41.10
C GLY A 722 11.43 17.84 39.88
N ASP A 723 10.62 17.24 39.01
CA ASP A 723 11.11 16.54 37.81
C ASP A 723 11.13 17.44 36.56
N GLY A 724 10.68 18.69 36.65
CA GLY A 724 10.70 19.71 35.61
C GLY A 724 9.44 19.73 34.73
N ALA A 725 8.42 18.95 35.05
CA ALA A 725 7.17 18.88 34.27
C ALA A 725 5.94 18.75 35.17
N ILE A 726 4.91 19.56 34.97
CA ILE A 726 3.66 19.46 35.71
C ILE A 726 2.78 18.35 35.14
N SER A 727 2.78 17.19 35.81
CA SER A 727 2.29 15.92 35.32
C SER A 727 1.31 15.21 36.27
N VAL A 728 0.89 13.97 35.92
CA VAL A 728 0.11 13.11 36.81
C VAL A 728 0.88 12.74 38.09
N ALA A 729 2.22 12.75 38.06
CA ALA A 729 3.04 12.43 39.21
C ALA A 729 2.87 13.47 40.32
N ASP A 730 2.72 14.75 39.94
CA ASP A 730 2.49 15.87 40.88
C ASP A 730 1.11 15.85 41.49
N ILE A 731 0.09 15.49 40.67
CA ILE A 731 -1.26 15.26 41.19
C ILE A 731 -1.27 14.15 42.26
N LEU A 732 -0.52 13.08 42.01
CA LEU A 732 -0.45 11.97 42.95
C LEU A 732 0.29 12.37 44.20
N ALA A 733 1.31 13.23 44.14
CA ALA A 733 2.02 13.79 45.28
C ALA A 733 1.10 14.65 46.16
N VAL A 734 0.34 15.58 45.57
CA VAL A 734 -0.67 16.39 46.27
C VAL A 734 -1.76 15.53 46.89
N LEU A 735 -2.24 14.50 46.18
CA LEU A 735 -3.26 13.58 46.70
C LEU A 735 -2.75 12.70 47.83
N ALA A 736 -1.45 12.37 47.85
CA ALA A 736 -0.83 11.60 48.93
C ALA A 736 -0.80 12.36 50.25
N GLU A 737 -0.71 13.69 50.19
CA GLU A 737 -0.74 14.57 51.38
C GLU A 737 -2.09 15.25 51.61
N PHE A 738 -3.14 14.85 50.87
CA PHE A 738 -4.46 15.49 50.94
C PHE A 738 -5.05 15.43 52.37
N GLY A 739 -5.35 16.62 52.90
CA GLY A 739 -5.79 16.80 54.29
C GLY A 739 -4.70 17.15 55.27
N CYS A 740 -3.45 17.32 54.81
CA CYS A 740 -2.35 17.92 55.63
C CYS A 740 -2.69 19.37 56.00
N THR A 741 -2.40 19.78 57.24
CA THR A 741 -2.70 21.11 57.78
C THR A 741 -1.51 21.78 58.53
N SER A 742 -0.32 21.20 58.43
CA SER A 742 0.88 21.79 59.01
C SER A 742 2.13 21.15 58.44
N SER A 743 3.08 21.95 57.96
CA SER A 743 4.35 21.52 57.35
C SER A 743 4.12 20.58 56.15
N CYS A 744 3.22 20.94 55.27
CA CYS A 744 2.88 20.19 54.09
C CYS A 744 3.91 20.49 52.99
N GLU A 745 4.43 19.44 52.32
CA GLU A 745 5.39 19.60 51.23
C GLU A 745 4.69 19.84 49.89
N SER A 746 3.41 19.44 49.77
CA SER A 746 2.59 19.55 48.55
C SER A 746 1.53 20.65 48.60
N ASP A 747 1.77 21.72 49.39
CA ASP A 747 0.92 22.94 49.47
C ASP A 747 1.24 23.88 48.30
N VAL A 748 0.53 23.71 47.21
CA VAL A 748 0.79 24.35 45.91
C VAL A 748 0.39 25.85 45.92
N ASP A 749 -0.73 26.20 46.59
CA ASP A 749 -1.20 27.59 46.66
C ASP A 749 -0.66 28.38 47.87
N GLY A 750 0.10 27.70 48.78
CA GLY A 750 0.79 28.31 49.89
C GLY A 750 -0.12 28.73 51.05
N ASP A 751 -1.35 28.20 51.13
CA ASP A 751 -2.31 28.57 52.18
C ASP A 751 -2.09 27.83 53.53
N GLY A 752 -1.14 26.88 53.55
CA GLY A 752 -0.77 26.07 54.70
C GLY A 752 -1.54 24.77 54.86
N ASN A 753 -2.38 24.41 53.91
CA ASN A 753 -3.16 23.17 53.94
C ASN A 753 -3.16 22.54 52.54
N VAL A 754 -3.07 21.22 52.46
CA VAL A 754 -3.23 20.50 51.17
C VAL A 754 -4.69 20.06 51.01
N ILE A 755 -5.47 20.79 50.19
CA ILE A 755 -6.91 20.62 50.00
C ILE A 755 -7.26 20.67 48.51
N VAL A 756 -8.55 20.84 48.18
CA VAL A 756 -9.01 20.85 46.77
C VAL A 756 -8.42 22.01 45.98
N SER A 757 -8.08 23.16 46.61
CA SER A 757 -7.46 24.30 45.93
C SER A 757 -6.12 23.96 45.31
N ASP A 758 -5.27 23.19 45.99
CA ASP A 758 -3.96 22.75 45.51
C ASP A 758 -4.07 21.85 44.28
N VAL A 759 -5.00 20.90 44.33
CA VAL A 759 -5.32 20.07 43.14
C VAL A 759 -5.82 20.89 41.98
N LEU A 760 -6.62 21.92 42.22
CA LEU A 760 -7.12 22.82 41.15
C LEU A 760 -6.04 23.74 40.61
N ALA A 761 -5.12 24.24 41.45
CA ALA A 761 -3.94 25.01 41.04
C ALA A 761 -3.06 24.19 40.11
N LEU A 762 -2.73 22.99 40.51
CA LEU A 762 -1.95 22.04 39.72
C LEU A 762 -2.63 21.65 38.39
N LEU A 763 -3.94 21.36 38.39
CA LEU A 763 -4.70 21.07 37.17
C LEU A 763 -4.76 22.26 36.20
N ALA A 764 -4.69 23.51 36.69
CA ALA A 764 -4.66 24.69 35.86
C ALA A 764 -3.35 24.87 35.10
N ALA A 765 -2.25 24.34 35.65
CA ALA A 765 -0.90 24.37 35.05
C ALA A 765 -0.52 23.03 34.37
N PHE A 766 -1.39 22.03 34.38
CA PHE A 766 -1.11 20.67 33.91
C PHE A 766 -0.63 20.63 32.45
N GLY A 767 0.47 19.91 32.22
CA GLY A 767 1.09 19.75 30.91
C GLY A 767 1.92 20.95 30.45
N GLN A 768 2.32 21.82 31.36
CA GLN A 768 3.31 22.86 31.11
C GLN A 768 4.68 22.40 31.66
N ASP A 769 5.74 22.78 30.96
CA ASP A 769 7.12 22.58 31.41
C ASP A 769 7.48 23.71 32.38
N CYS A 770 8.16 23.36 33.42
CA CYS A 770 8.80 24.30 34.32
C CYS A 770 10.18 24.67 33.82
#